data_4e93c0252d48c30a862a7299bd05066c
#
_entry.id   4e93c0252d48c30a862a7299bd05066c
#
_cell.length_a   1.000
_cell.length_b   1.000
_cell.length_c   1.000
_cell.angle_alpha   90.00
_cell.angle_beta   90.00
_cell.angle_gamma   90.00
#
_symmetry.space_group_name_H-M   'P 1'
#
loop_
_entity.id
_entity.type
_entity.pdbx_description
1 polymer ?
#
loop_
_entity_poly.entity_id
_entity_poly.type
_entity_poly.pdbx_seq_one_letter_code
_entity_poly.pdbx_strand_id
1 'polypeptide(L)'
;MVIVTRIRREVLTLPAAELGPDNPLPPLRPLEEIHHVDERDREDLPRDMARQLGYEPLRSLLPVRVRDGYGRARTPRDVDALVIENDRLRATVLPGLGGRIASLVHLPTGRELLYRNPVFQPADLALNGAWYAGGIEWNIGATGHTTLSCAPLHAARVPAPDGGEMLRLWEWERLRDLPFQVDLWLPDGSDFLYAGVRVRNPHEHPVPVYWWSNTAVPEDRRVVVPAEEAWEFGYERRLRRAPVPAHDAQQPYPADWFYDIPDGRRRWIAAFDADGHGLVQTSTDELRGRKQFVWGAGPGGRRWQEWLCGTGTGGYREIQAGLARTQLEHVRLDAESEVSWLEAYGPLSAAPQSVENELELALPRAEFDAAHAAWKPYADTEPGELLATGSGWGALEVLRADWKLPGTPFAESTLTEEQAPWRELLRTGTLPEPRRVRPPGPTLVAPHWRDMLETAPATPHTEYHLGVAQWHAGDRAQAVRSWERALPLAPSLWPLLRCLAVADQEYGHHERAAERYADAFDDLCRERRDDGEAWTAACAALGRETVEALLRVRRVADARAVWETLLPATRERGRFRLLEAELLLVEGRRTAARAVFDAGFEVADLREGSEAIGRLWARLADEPLPARYDFGMRPQSL
;
A
#
# COMPACT_ATOMS: atom_id res chain seq x y z
N MET A 1 -27.56 -28.64 -17.17
CA MET A 1 -27.76 -28.27 -15.75
C MET A 1 -26.91 -27.02 -15.56
N VAL A 2 -27.53 -25.86 -15.44
CA VAL A 2 -26.80 -24.62 -15.19
C VAL A 2 -26.19 -24.78 -13.79
N ILE A 3 -24.87 -24.62 -13.69
CA ILE A 3 -24.20 -24.65 -12.38
C ILE A 3 -24.41 -23.26 -11.78
N VAL A 4 -25.15 -23.20 -10.69
CA VAL A 4 -25.40 -21.97 -9.92
C VAL A 4 -24.08 -21.48 -9.35
N THR A 5 -23.84 -20.19 -9.40
CA THR A 5 -22.66 -19.54 -8.81
C THR A 5 -22.54 -19.87 -7.33
N ARG A 6 -21.33 -20.20 -6.88
CA ARG A 6 -21.03 -20.61 -5.50
C ARG A 6 -19.91 -19.77 -4.92
N ILE A 7 -20.11 -19.39 -3.67
CA ILE A 7 -19.06 -18.81 -2.85
C ILE A 7 -18.68 -19.84 -1.78
N ARG A 8 -17.40 -20.15 -1.63
CA ARG A 8 -16.92 -21.13 -0.65
C ARG A 8 -15.58 -20.73 -0.05
N ARG A 9 -15.29 -21.23 1.15
CA ARG A 9 -13.99 -21.09 1.80
C ARG A 9 -13.04 -22.13 1.23
N GLU A 10 -11.80 -21.72 1.00
CA GLU A 10 -10.68 -22.60 0.66
C GLU A 10 -9.44 -22.21 1.45
N VAL A 11 -8.43 -23.05 1.39
CA VAL A 11 -7.09 -22.77 1.91
C VAL A 11 -6.12 -22.86 0.74
N LEU A 12 -5.37 -21.80 0.54
CA LEU A 12 -4.31 -21.75 -0.46
C LEU A 12 -2.95 -21.94 0.22
N THR A 13 -2.30 -23.09 -0.01
CA THR A 13 -0.93 -23.32 0.49
C THR A 13 0.09 -22.81 -0.53
N LEU A 14 0.95 -21.88 -0.10
CA LEU A 14 2.03 -21.34 -0.96
C LEU A 14 3.28 -21.04 -0.11
N PRO A 15 4.47 -20.96 -0.75
CA PRO A 15 5.67 -20.46 -0.09
C PRO A 15 5.47 -18.99 0.29
N ALA A 16 5.45 -18.71 1.60
CA ALA A 16 5.17 -17.37 2.12
C ALA A 16 6.24 -16.92 3.10
N ALA A 17 6.64 -15.65 2.99
CA ALA A 17 7.40 -14.96 4.02
C ALA A 17 6.47 -14.45 5.12
N GLU A 18 6.97 -14.38 6.34
CA GLU A 18 6.25 -13.73 7.44
C GLU A 18 6.23 -12.22 7.25
N LEU A 19 5.09 -11.59 7.56
CA LEU A 19 5.00 -10.11 7.59
C LEU A 19 5.82 -9.52 8.73
N GLY A 20 5.99 -10.27 9.81
CA GLY A 20 6.59 -9.74 11.03
C GLY A 20 5.72 -8.68 11.71
N PRO A 21 6.20 -8.11 12.82
CA PRO A 21 5.49 -7.06 13.52
C PRO A 21 5.51 -5.72 12.77
N ASP A 22 4.48 -4.91 13.00
CA ASP A 22 4.47 -3.52 12.60
C ASP A 22 5.58 -2.75 13.34
N ASN A 23 6.16 -1.76 12.67
CA ASN A 23 7.10 -0.83 13.31
C ASN A 23 6.34 -0.01 14.38
N PRO A 24 6.71 -0.09 15.67
CA PRO A 24 5.97 0.58 16.73
C PRO A 24 6.21 2.10 16.78
N LEU A 25 7.19 2.62 16.03
CA LEU A 25 7.47 4.05 16.01
C LEU A 25 6.46 4.78 15.12
N PRO A 26 5.89 5.92 15.56
CA PRO A 26 5.01 6.72 14.71
C PRO A 26 5.80 7.28 13.52
N PRO A 27 5.27 7.18 12.28
CA PRO A 27 5.92 7.69 11.07
C PRO A 27 5.80 9.22 10.99
N LEU A 28 6.65 9.93 11.73
CA LEU A 28 6.64 11.41 11.84
C LEU A 28 7.34 12.11 10.67
N ARG A 29 8.17 11.40 9.91
CA ARG A 29 8.85 12.00 8.74
C ARG A 29 7.82 12.30 7.65
N PRO A 30 7.99 13.41 6.90
CA PRO A 30 7.16 13.69 5.74
C PRO A 30 7.22 12.52 4.74
N LEU A 31 6.11 12.28 4.05
CA LEU A 31 6.13 11.39 2.89
C LEU A 31 6.94 12.03 1.77
N GLU A 32 7.83 11.26 1.16
CA GLU A 32 8.47 11.69 -0.08
C GLU A 32 7.43 11.72 -1.20
N GLU A 33 7.20 12.88 -1.80
CA GLU A 33 6.33 13.01 -2.98
C GLU A 33 7.05 12.41 -4.19
N ILE A 34 6.90 11.10 -4.39
CA ILE A 34 7.53 10.35 -5.49
C ILE A 34 6.98 10.84 -6.84
N HIS A 35 5.76 11.34 -6.84
CA HIS A 35 5.01 11.72 -8.04
C HIS A 35 4.77 13.25 -8.13
N HIS A 36 5.72 14.03 -7.66
CA HIS A 36 5.66 15.50 -7.83
C HIS A 36 5.79 15.86 -9.31
N VAL A 37 4.88 16.72 -9.79
CA VAL A 37 4.93 17.33 -11.14
C VAL A 37 5.27 18.80 -10.99
N ASP A 38 6.29 19.27 -11.70
CA ASP A 38 6.70 20.68 -11.68
C ASP A 38 5.57 21.61 -12.15
N GLU A 39 5.51 22.82 -11.59
CA GLU A 39 4.49 23.81 -11.97
C GLU A 39 4.48 24.11 -13.47
N ARG A 40 5.67 24.13 -14.10
CA ARG A 40 5.81 24.34 -15.55
C ARG A 40 5.10 23.27 -16.39
N ASP A 41 5.15 22.03 -15.93
CA ASP A 41 4.48 20.92 -16.64
C ASP A 41 2.96 20.97 -16.44
N ARG A 42 2.46 21.65 -15.37
CA ARG A 42 1.04 21.84 -15.11
C ARG A 42 0.36 22.83 -16.06
N GLU A 43 1.08 23.81 -16.59
CA GLU A 43 0.53 24.85 -17.49
C GLU A 43 -0.01 24.27 -18.80
N ASP A 44 0.60 23.18 -19.29
CA ASP A 44 0.22 22.50 -20.54
C ASP A 44 -0.85 21.42 -20.37
N LEU A 45 -1.30 21.14 -19.13
CA LEU A 45 -2.26 20.08 -18.84
C LEU A 45 -3.71 20.55 -19.00
N PRO A 46 -4.67 19.64 -19.28
CA PRO A 46 -6.09 19.90 -19.17
C PRO A 46 -6.43 20.52 -17.82
N ARG A 47 -7.32 21.52 -17.78
CA ARG A 47 -7.63 22.30 -16.56
C ARG A 47 -8.12 21.46 -15.40
N ASP A 48 -8.91 20.42 -15.66
CA ASP A 48 -9.41 19.48 -14.65
C ASP A 48 -8.26 18.65 -14.06
N MET A 49 -7.38 18.14 -14.90
CA MET A 49 -6.19 17.40 -14.52
C MET A 49 -5.24 18.27 -13.67
N ALA A 50 -4.92 19.49 -14.13
CA ALA A 50 -4.04 20.41 -13.41
C ALA A 50 -4.56 20.75 -11.99
N ARG A 51 -5.89 20.78 -11.78
CA ARG A 51 -6.50 21.03 -10.47
C ARG A 51 -6.47 19.79 -9.55
N GLN A 52 -6.52 18.59 -10.11
CA GLN A 52 -6.55 17.34 -9.37
C GLN A 52 -5.15 16.83 -9.01
N LEU A 53 -4.12 17.24 -9.74
CA LEU A 53 -2.72 16.91 -9.46
C LEU A 53 -2.31 17.41 -8.07
N GLY A 54 -1.99 16.47 -7.17
CA GLY A 54 -1.59 16.80 -5.81
C GLY A 54 -2.67 17.54 -5.02
N TYR A 55 -3.96 17.33 -5.32
CA TYR A 55 -5.05 17.90 -4.54
C TYR A 55 -5.04 17.30 -3.13
N GLU A 56 -4.79 18.16 -2.13
CA GLU A 56 -4.63 17.81 -0.71
C GLU A 56 -3.71 16.59 -0.50
N PRO A 57 -2.39 16.74 -0.76
CA PRO A 57 -1.44 15.65 -0.63
C PRO A 57 -1.36 15.16 0.82
N LEU A 58 -1.00 13.89 1.00
CA LEU A 58 -0.76 13.35 2.34
C LEU A 58 0.47 14.03 2.97
N ARG A 59 0.34 14.44 4.22
CA ARG A 59 1.44 15.04 5.00
C ARG A 59 2.36 14.00 5.60
N SER A 60 1.80 12.87 6.03
CA SER A 60 2.53 11.75 6.63
C SER A 60 1.73 10.45 6.43
N LEU A 61 2.32 9.33 6.81
CA LEU A 61 1.65 8.03 6.80
C LEU A 61 0.68 7.84 7.99
N LEU A 62 0.72 8.70 9.01
CA LEU A 62 -0.19 8.61 10.15
C LEU A 62 -1.67 8.64 9.71
N PRO A 63 -2.54 7.86 10.36
CA PRO A 63 -2.34 7.05 11.58
C PRO A 63 -1.86 5.62 11.33
N VAL A 64 -1.46 5.26 10.11
CA VAL A 64 -0.99 3.92 9.76
C VAL A 64 0.47 3.74 10.20
N ARG A 65 0.83 2.52 10.58
CA ARG A 65 2.20 2.14 10.93
C ARG A 65 2.96 1.60 9.72
N VAL A 66 4.27 1.79 9.73
CA VAL A 66 5.17 1.15 8.77
C VAL A 66 5.24 -0.35 9.04
N ARG A 67 5.27 -1.15 7.98
CA ARG A 67 5.49 -2.60 7.99
C ARG A 67 6.84 -2.90 7.34
N ASP A 68 7.87 -3.01 8.16
CA ASP A 68 9.24 -3.34 7.74
C ASP A 68 9.81 -4.56 8.49
N GLY A 69 8.93 -5.31 9.17
CA GLY A 69 9.30 -6.48 9.97
C GLY A 69 9.59 -7.75 9.16
N TYR A 70 9.18 -7.82 7.92
CA TYR A 70 9.28 -9.03 7.09
C TYR A 70 10.70 -9.36 6.64
N GLY A 71 10.90 -10.65 6.34
CA GLY A 71 12.16 -11.19 5.78
C GLY A 71 11.96 -11.76 4.38
N ARG A 72 12.97 -12.55 3.94
CA ARG A 72 12.97 -13.25 2.63
C ARG A 72 12.82 -14.76 2.78
N ALA A 73 12.94 -15.30 3.98
CA ALA A 73 12.75 -16.72 4.22
C ALA A 73 11.27 -17.08 4.00
N ARG A 74 11.01 -17.99 3.08
CA ARG A 74 9.69 -18.47 2.73
C ARG A 74 9.53 -19.93 3.13
N THR A 75 8.43 -20.22 3.78
CA THR A 75 8.01 -21.59 4.13
C THR A 75 6.61 -21.84 3.58
N PRO A 76 6.22 -23.11 3.29
CA PRO A 76 4.84 -23.41 2.98
C PRO A 76 3.91 -22.92 4.10
N ARG A 77 2.92 -22.09 3.76
CA ARG A 77 1.91 -21.56 4.69
C ARG A 77 0.53 -21.62 4.06
N ASP A 78 -0.42 -21.87 4.90
CA ASP A 78 -1.82 -21.84 4.57
C ASP A 78 -2.35 -20.40 4.67
N VAL A 79 -3.01 -19.95 3.61
CA VAL A 79 -3.66 -18.64 3.51
C VAL A 79 -5.13 -18.87 3.26
N ASP A 80 -5.98 -18.28 4.10
CA ASP A 80 -7.42 -18.33 3.92
C ASP A 80 -7.84 -17.68 2.60
N ALA A 81 -8.64 -18.37 1.83
CA ALA A 81 -9.14 -17.93 0.54
C ALA A 81 -10.67 -18.08 0.46
N LEU A 82 -11.27 -17.20 -0.32
CA LEU A 82 -12.67 -17.29 -0.73
C LEU A 82 -12.72 -17.50 -2.23
N VAL A 83 -13.48 -18.49 -2.67
CA VAL A 83 -13.64 -18.78 -4.10
C VAL A 83 -15.06 -18.45 -4.50
N ILE A 84 -15.19 -17.62 -5.53
CA ILE A 84 -16.45 -17.41 -6.26
C ILE A 84 -16.35 -18.08 -7.63
N GLU A 85 -17.28 -18.94 -7.97
CA GLU A 85 -17.19 -19.84 -9.12
C GLU A 85 -18.56 -20.14 -9.73
N ASN A 86 -18.65 -20.09 -11.06
CA ASN A 86 -19.73 -20.65 -11.86
C ASN A 86 -19.15 -21.73 -12.82
N ASP A 87 -19.84 -22.09 -13.90
CA ASP A 87 -19.36 -23.06 -14.90
C ASP A 87 -18.37 -22.44 -15.91
N ARG A 88 -18.14 -21.13 -15.87
CA ARG A 88 -17.29 -20.38 -16.79
C ARG A 88 -16.02 -19.83 -16.14
N LEU A 89 -16.15 -19.24 -14.95
CA LEU A 89 -15.06 -18.57 -14.24
C LEU A 89 -14.92 -19.07 -12.81
N ARG A 90 -13.66 -19.05 -12.35
CA ARG A 90 -13.29 -19.23 -10.94
C ARG A 90 -12.37 -18.09 -10.53
N ALA A 91 -12.77 -17.30 -9.55
CA ALA A 91 -11.95 -16.29 -8.90
C ALA A 91 -11.58 -16.74 -7.47
N THR A 92 -10.29 -16.61 -7.12
CA THR A 92 -9.76 -16.88 -5.77
C THR A 92 -9.39 -15.56 -5.11
N VAL A 93 -10.04 -15.25 -4.00
CA VAL A 93 -9.91 -13.98 -3.27
C VAL A 93 -9.23 -14.22 -1.93
N LEU A 94 -8.29 -13.35 -1.54
CA LEU A 94 -7.53 -13.43 -0.29
C LEU A 94 -7.98 -12.30 0.67
N PRO A 95 -9.00 -12.53 1.51
CA PRO A 95 -9.55 -11.48 2.37
C PRO A 95 -8.53 -10.99 3.41
N GLY A 96 -7.62 -11.84 3.87
CA GLY A 96 -6.53 -11.48 4.80
C GLY A 96 -5.41 -10.66 4.18
N LEU A 97 -5.38 -10.51 2.86
CA LEU A 97 -4.33 -9.85 2.09
C LEU A 97 -4.93 -8.82 1.10
N GLY A 98 -5.61 -7.82 1.65
CA GLY A 98 -6.19 -6.69 0.90
C GLY A 98 -7.41 -7.04 0.07
N GLY A 99 -8.04 -8.21 0.27
CA GLY A 99 -9.16 -8.65 -0.56
C GLY A 99 -8.76 -8.91 -2.02
N ARG A 100 -7.47 -9.16 -2.27
CA ARG A 100 -6.89 -9.35 -3.60
C ARG A 100 -7.49 -10.56 -4.31
N ILE A 101 -7.84 -10.43 -5.59
CA ILE A 101 -8.13 -11.57 -6.46
C ILE A 101 -6.80 -12.16 -6.92
N ALA A 102 -6.37 -13.27 -6.32
CA ALA A 102 -5.07 -13.88 -6.59
C ALA A 102 -5.03 -14.70 -7.89
N SER A 103 -6.20 -15.16 -8.36
CA SER A 103 -6.34 -16.00 -9.56
C SER A 103 -7.73 -15.79 -10.16
N LEU A 104 -7.80 -15.77 -11.49
CA LEU A 104 -9.04 -15.73 -12.27
C LEU A 104 -8.91 -16.71 -13.43
N VAL A 105 -9.51 -17.89 -13.29
CA VAL A 105 -9.40 -18.99 -14.27
C VAL A 105 -10.64 -19.05 -15.13
N HIS A 106 -10.48 -19.05 -16.45
CA HIS A 106 -11.53 -19.40 -17.39
C HIS A 106 -11.62 -20.92 -17.52
N LEU A 107 -12.64 -21.51 -16.89
CA LEU A 107 -12.77 -22.96 -16.72
C LEU A 107 -12.89 -23.74 -18.05
N PRO A 108 -13.66 -23.28 -19.07
CA PRO A 108 -13.76 -24.00 -20.33
C PRO A 108 -12.44 -24.19 -21.08
N THR A 109 -11.49 -23.27 -20.90
CA THR A 109 -10.17 -23.36 -21.54
C THR A 109 -9.06 -23.74 -20.58
N GLY A 110 -9.32 -23.74 -19.26
CA GLY A 110 -8.32 -23.93 -18.22
C GLY A 110 -7.27 -22.81 -18.12
N ARG A 111 -7.51 -21.66 -18.77
CA ARG A 111 -6.53 -20.54 -18.81
C ARG A 111 -6.62 -19.68 -17.56
N GLU A 112 -5.48 -19.44 -16.92
CA GLU A 112 -5.31 -18.36 -15.94
C GLU A 112 -5.24 -17.02 -16.70
N LEU A 113 -6.09 -16.08 -16.33
CA LEU A 113 -6.20 -14.78 -17.00
C LEU A 113 -5.27 -13.73 -16.39
N LEU A 114 -4.81 -13.94 -15.14
CA LEU A 114 -3.96 -13.04 -14.40
C LEU A 114 -2.50 -13.57 -14.36
N TYR A 115 -1.57 -12.70 -13.97
CA TYR A 115 -0.30 -13.18 -13.44
C TYR A 115 -0.51 -13.62 -12.00
N ARG A 116 -0.55 -14.93 -11.78
CA ARG A 116 -0.62 -15.54 -10.46
C ARG A 116 0.78 -15.64 -9.86
N ASN A 117 1.06 -14.84 -8.84
CA ASN A 117 2.33 -14.94 -8.12
C ASN A 117 2.40 -16.29 -7.37
N PRO A 118 3.45 -17.11 -7.62
CA PRO A 118 3.59 -18.42 -6.96
C PRO A 118 4.01 -18.33 -5.50
N VAL A 119 4.34 -17.12 -5.00
CA VAL A 119 4.82 -16.90 -3.64
C VAL A 119 4.14 -15.69 -2.99
N PHE A 120 4.05 -15.69 -1.68
CA PHE A 120 3.78 -14.47 -0.92
C PHE A 120 5.11 -13.89 -0.43
N GLN A 121 5.53 -12.78 -1.02
CA GLN A 121 6.76 -12.08 -0.66
C GLN A 121 6.50 -10.58 -0.54
N PRO A 122 6.41 -10.05 0.70
CA PRO A 122 6.31 -8.62 0.90
C PRO A 122 7.55 -7.87 0.43
N ALA A 123 7.34 -6.65 -0.08
CA ALA A 123 8.38 -5.73 -0.51
C ALA A 123 7.94 -4.28 -0.24
N ASP A 124 8.89 -3.34 -0.15
CA ASP A 124 8.61 -1.93 0.17
C ASP A 124 8.19 -1.13 -1.07
N LEU A 125 6.96 -1.41 -1.56
CA LEU A 125 6.31 -0.69 -2.66
C LEU A 125 5.01 0.00 -2.24
N ALA A 126 4.37 -0.43 -1.14
CA ALA A 126 3.21 0.27 -0.60
C ALA A 126 3.61 1.50 0.22
N LEU A 127 2.65 2.40 0.47
CA LEU A 127 2.86 3.58 1.31
C LEU A 127 3.35 3.23 2.71
N ASN A 128 2.89 2.12 3.27
CA ASN A 128 3.30 1.63 4.60
C ASN A 128 4.44 0.58 4.56
N GLY A 129 5.07 0.37 3.41
CA GLY A 129 6.25 -0.49 3.29
C GLY A 129 5.97 -1.97 3.03
N ALA A 130 4.72 -2.44 2.96
CA ALA A 130 4.42 -3.85 2.71
C ALA A 130 3.41 -4.05 1.60
N TRP A 131 3.89 -4.51 0.47
CA TRP A 131 3.12 -4.84 -0.73
C TRP A 131 3.59 -6.19 -1.30
N TYR A 132 2.76 -6.87 -2.07
CA TYR A 132 3.16 -8.07 -2.82
C TYR A 132 2.57 -8.06 -4.24
N ALA A 133 3.26 -8.71 -5.17
CA ALA A 133 2.94 -8.70 -6.60
C ALA A 133 1.88 -9.75 -6.98
N GLY A 134 1.18 -9.50 -8.09
CA GLY A 134 0.28 -10.45 -8.74
C GLY A 134 -1.22 -10.23 -8.46
N GLY A 135 -2.07 -10.80 -9.30
CA GLY A 135 -3.52 -10.74 -9.14
C GLY A 135 -4.15 -9.39 -9.44
N ILE A 136 -5.34 -9.13 -8.88
CA ILE A 136 -6.03 -7.83 -8.92
C ILE A 136 -6.03 -7.21 -7.53
N GLU A 137 -5.52 -5.99 -7.42
CA GLU A 137 -5.40 -5.20 -6.20
C GLU A 137 -6.31 -3.97 -6.23
N TRP A 138 -6.80 -3.56 -5.06
CA TRP A 138 -7.66 -2.39 -4.86
C TRP A 138 -6.87 -1.28 -4.18
N ASN A 139 -6.39 -0.29 -4.95
CA ASN A 139 -5.59 0.81 -4.43
C ASN A 139 -6.48 2.00 -4.08
N ILE A 140 -6.64 2.25 -2.79
CA ILE A 140 -7.36 3.39 -2.21
C ILE A 140 -6.45 4.14 -1.24
N GLY A 141 -6.72 5.43 -1.01
CA GLY A 141 -6.04 6.30 -0.03
C GLY A 141 -5.26 7.42 -0.69
N ALA A 142 -4.13 7.13 -1.31
CA ALA A 142 -3.29 8.10 -2.02
C ALA A 142 -2.48 7.43 -3.12
N THR A 143 -1.77 8.26 -3.90
CA THR A 143 -0.90 7.82 -4.99
C THR A 143 0.05 6.71 -4.54
N GLY A 144 0.03 5.59 -5.25
CA GLY A 144 0.81 4.39 -4.96
C GLY A 144 -0.06 3.20 -4.52
N HIS A 145 0.60 2.15 -4.02
CA HIS A 145 -0.08 0.98 -3.51
C HIS A 145 -0.67 1.22 -2.13
N THR A 146 -1.87 0.71 -1.92
CA THR A 146 -2.63 0.88 -0.67
C THR A 146 -1.91 0.34 0.56
N THR A 147 -2.12 0.97 1.70
CA THR A 147 -1.67 0.47 3.01
C THR A 147 -2.38 -0.83 3.43
N LEU A 148 -3.45 -1.19 2.72
CA LEU A 148 -4.25 -2.38 2.98
C LEU A 148 -3.77 -3.61 2.19
N SER A 149 -2.76 -3.51 1.32
CA SER A 149 -2.29 -4.60 0.47
C SER A 149 -1.99 -5.90 1.23
N CYS A 150 -1.41 -5.79 2.44
CA CYS A 150 -1.13 -6.91 3.33
C CYS A 150 -1.96 -6.86 4.63
N ALA A 151 -3.19 -6.33 4.58
CA ALA A 151 -4.09 -6.21 5.72
C ALA A 151 -5.41 -6.95 5.47
N PRO A 152 -6.10 -7.40 6.53
CA PRO A 152 -7.39 -8.06 6.39
C PRO A 152 -8.49 -7.06 6.02
N LEU A 153 -9.43 -7.51 5.21
CA LEU A 153 -10.71 -6.85 4.95
C LEU A 153 -11.85 -7.69 5.55
N HIS A 154 -12.95 -7.03 5.88
CA HIS A 154 -14.21 -7.72 6.13
C HIS A 154 -14.68 -8.39 4.83
N ALA A 155 -15.30 -9.57 4.94
CA ALA A 155 -15.89 -10.27 3.82
C ALA A 155 -17.19 -10.97 4.23
N ALA A 156 -18.21 -10.90 3.38
CA ALA A 156 -19.50 -11.54 3.63
C ALA A 156 -20.22 -11.92 2.33
N ARG A 157 -21.23 -12.81 2.46
CA ARG A 157 -22.22 -13.05 1.40
C ARG A 157 -23.28 -11.97 1.44
N VAL A 158 -23.67 -11.49 0.27
CA VAL A 158 -24.81 -10.59 0.08
C VAL A 158 -25.67 -11.06 -1.09
N PRO A 159 -26.98 -10.82 -1.09
CA PRO A 159 -27.81 -11.10 -2.25
C PRO A 159 -27.32 -10.41 -3.52
N ALA A 160 -27.44 -11.05 -4.66
CA ALA A 160 -27.11 -10.51 -5.98
C ALA A 160 -28.37 -10.07 -6.75
N PRO A 161 -28.24 -9.16 -7.76
CA PRO A 161 -29.36 -8.70 -8.58
C PRO A 161 -30.10 -9.81 -9.36
N ASP A 162 -29.40 -10.88 -9.70
CA ASP A 162 -29.94 -12.06 -10.42
C ASP A 162 -30.60 -13.10 -9.51
N GLY A 163 -30.67 -12.82 -8.19
CA GLY A 163 -31.22 -13.74 -7.19
C GLY A 163 -30.19 -14.73 -6.62
N GLY A 164 -28.94 -14.68 -7.08
CA GLY A 164 -27.81 -15.41 -6.52
C GLY A 164 -27.16 -14.68 -5.34
N GLU A 165 -25.86 -14.88 -5.17
CA GLU A 165 -25.05 -14.26 -4.11
C GLU A 165 -23.83 -13.56 -4.70
N MET A 166 -23.42 -12.44 -4.07
CA MET A 166 -22.15 -11.74 -4.29
C MET A 166 -21.24 -11.91 -3.07
N LEU A 167 -19.94 -11.80 -3.30
CA LEU A 167 -18.94 -11.67 -2.24
C LEU A 167 -18.65 -10.18 -2.02
N ARG A 168 -19.08 -9.64 -0.88
CA ARG A 168 -18.74 -8.28 -0.48
C ARG A 168 -17.49 -8.25 0.35
N LEU A 169 -16.58 -7.33 0.01
CA LEU A 169 -15.41 -6.92 0.78
C LEU A 169 -15.60 -5.47 1.20
N TRP A 170 -15.19 -5.11 2.43
CA TRP A 170 -15.19 -3.70 2.86
C TRP A 170 -14.17 -3.46 3.97
N GLU A 171 -13.71 -2.22 4.08
CA GLU A 171 -12.84 -1.77 5.15
C GLU A 171 -12.87 -0.24 5.27
N TRP A 172 -12.22 0.27 6.31
CA TRP A 172 -12.00 1.68 6.59
C TRP A 172 -10.60 2.08 6.14
N GLU A 173 -10.51 2.92 5.10
CA GLU A 173 -9.23 3.47 4.65
C GLU A 173 -8.82 4.61 5.61
N ARG A 174 -7.70 4.46 6.29
CA ARG A 174 -7.31 5.30 7.44
C ARG A 174 -6.55 6.57 7.09
N LEU A 175 -5.98 6.69 5.88
CA LEU A 175 -5.22 7.88 5.47
C LEU A 175 -6.14 9.03 5.08
N ARG A 176 -7.30 8.70 4.52
CA ARG A 176 -8.36 9.64 4.11
C ARG A 176 -9.61 9.54 4.97
N ASP A 177 -9.63 8.59 5.89
CA ASP A 177 -10.74 8.36 6.83
C ASP A 177 -12.05 8.03 6.11
N LEU A 178 -12.01 7.08 5.15
CA LEU A 178 -13.10 6.74 4.26
C LEU A 178 -13.46 5.25 4.28
N PRO A 179 -14.74 4.89 4.44
CA PRO A 179 -15.20 3.53 4.18
C PRO A 179 -15.34 3.26 2.67
N PHE A 180 -14.94 2.05 2.26
CA PHE A 180 -15.15 1.55 0.91
C PHE A 180 -15.67 0.11 0.91
N GLN A 181 -16.29 -0.30 -0.20
CA GLN A 181 -16.70 -1.67 -0.47
C GLN A 181 -16.39 -2.09 -1.90
N VAL A 182 -16.20 -3.40 -2.08
CA VAL A 182 -16.07 -4.08 -3.37
C VAL A 182 -16.99 -5.28 -3.35
N ASP A 183 -17.98 -5.32 -4.23
CA ASP A 183 -18.91 -6.43 -4.42
C ASP A 183 -18.48 -7.24 -5.63
N LEU A 184 -17.98 -8.46 -5.42
CA LEU A 184 -17.64 -9.38 -6.49
C LEU A 184 -18.89 -10.19 -6.85
N TRP A 185 -19.42 -9.92 -8.03
CA TRP A 185 -20.62 -10.55 -8.55
C TRP A 185 -20.31 -11.34 -9.82
N LEU A 186 -20.61 -12.62 -9.79
CA LEU A 186 -20.42 -13.53 -10.91
C LEU A 186 -21.79 -14.14 -11.28
N PRO A 187 -22.52 -13.61 -12.28
CA PRO A 187 -23.79 -14.18 -12.68
C PRO A 187 -23.66 -15.62 -13.18
N ASP A 188 -24.74 -16.41 -13.06
CA ASP A 188 -24.75 -17.78 -13.57
C ASP A 188 -24.46 -17.82 -15.07
N GLY A 189 -23.50 -18.66 -15.48
CA GLY A 189 -23.11 -18.82 -16.88
C GLY A 189 -22.36 -17.62 -17.49
N SER A 190 -22.06 -16.56 -16.72
CA SER A 190 -21.29 -15.40 -17.20
C SER A 190 -19.82 -15.73 -17.38
N ASP A 191 -19.23 -15.23 -18.48
CA ASP A 191 -17.79 -15.18 -18.69
C ASP A 191 -17.14 -13.95 -18.05
N PHE A 192 -17.90 -13.07 -17.37
CA PHE A 192 -17.41 -11.86 -16.74
C PHE A 192 -17.69 -11.86 -15.25
N LEU A 193 -16.64 -11.64 -14.47
CA LEU A 193 -16.71 -11.28 -13.06
C LEU A 193 -16.90 -9.77 -12.96
N TYR A 194 -17.97 -9.34 -12.32
CA TYR A 194 -18.22 -7.93 -12.02
C TYR A 194 -17.63 -7.57 -10.66
N ALA A 195 -17.08 -6.35 -10.57
CA ALA A 195 -16.67 -5.72 -9.32
C ALA A 195 -17.40 -4.38 -9.18
N GLY A 196 -18.44 -4.38 -8.36
CA GLY A 196 -19.15 -3.15 -7.98
C GLY A 196 -18.40 -2.46 -6.85
N VAL A 197 -17.92 -1.25 -7.08
CA VAL A 197 -17.13 -0.51 -6.08
C VAL A 197 -17.87 0.72 -5.63
N ARG A 198 -17.80 1.00 -4.33
CA ARG A 198 -18.34 2.22 -3.74
C ARG A 198 -17.37 2.77 -2.70
N VAL A 199 -17.11 4.09 -2.77
CA VAL A 199 -16.37 4.86 -1.77
C VAL A 199 -17.30 5.93 -1.23
N ARG A 200 -17.38 6.06 0.10
CA ARG A 200 -18.24 7.02 0.78
C ARG A 200 -17.43 8.08 1.51
N ASN A 201 -17.91 9.31 1.46
CA ASN A 201 -17.47 10.39 2.34
C ASN A 201 -18.58 10.68 3.37
N PRO A 202 -18.48 10.14 4.60
CA PRO A 202 -19.48 10.40 5.64
C PRO A 202 -19.25 11.73 6.38
N HIS A 203 -18.17 12.48 6.04
CA HIS A 203 -17.80 13.72 6.71
C HIS A 203 -18.61 14.92 6.17
N GLU A 204 -18.74 15.97 6.99
CA GLU A 204 -19.38 17.25 6.67
C GLU A 204 -18.52 18.16 5.77
N HIS A 205 -17.36 17.68 5.32
CA HIS A 205 -16.44 18.40 4.45
C HIS A 205 -16.01 17.53 3.27
N PRO A 206 -15.61 18.12 2.13
CA PRO A 206 -15.10 17.35 1.02
C PRO A 206 -13.74 16.71 1.35
N VAL A 207 -13.47 15.55 0.73
CA VAL A 207 -12.23 14.80 0.89
C VAL A 207 -11.63 14.44 -0.47
N PRO A 208 -10.31 14.32 -0.58
CA PRO A 208 -9.67 13.77 -1.77
C PRO A 208 -9.84 12.25 -1.82
N VAL A 209 -10.27 11.72 -2.96
CA VAL A 209 -10.40 10.30 -3.20
C VAL A 209 -9.39 9.87 -4.26
N TYR A 210 -8.76 8.74 -4.02
CA TYR A 210 -7.88 8.04 -4.92
C TYR A 210 -8.36 6.59 -5.06
N TRP A 211 -8.47 6.11 -6.29
CA TRP A 211 -8.75 4.70 -6.57
C TRP A 211 -8.10 4.25 -7.86
N TRP A 212 -7.44 3.10 -7.80
CA TRP A 212 -6.93 2.37 -8.95
C TRP A 212 -7.01 0.85 -8.70
N SER A 213 -7.75 0.13 -9.56
CA SER A 213 -7.70 -1.32 -9.64
C SER A 213 -6.45 -1.70 -10.42
N ASN A 214 -5.56 -2.45 -9.81
CA ASN A 214 -4.28 -2.86 -10.41
C ASN A 214 -4.30 -4.35 -10.73
N THR A 215 -4.15 -4.70 -12.02
CA THR A 215 -4.23 -6.07 -12.52
C THR A 215 -2.88 -6.49 -13.09
N ALA A 216 -2.25 -7.49 -12.48
CA ALA A 216 -1.04 -8.10 -13.00
C ALA A 216 -1.35 -9.11 -14.11
N VAL A 217 -0.69 -8.95 -15.27
CA VAL A 217 -0.79 -9.87 -16.41
C VAL A 217 0.62 -10.32 -16.81
N PRO A 218 0.80 -11.52 -17.41
CA PRO A 218 2.12 -11.96 -17.88
C PRO A 218 2.80 -10.92 -18.78
N GLU A 219 4.12 -10.78 -18.66
CA GLU A 219 4.90 -9.75 -19.35
C GLU A 219 4.86 -9.86 -20.88
N ASP A 220 4.71 -11.08 -21.41
CA ASP A 220 4.62 -11.38 -22.84
C ASP A 220 3.29 -10.93 -23.49
N ARG A 221 2.32 -10.47 -22.69
CA ARG A 221 1.02 -10.04 -23.20
C ARG A 221 1.13 -8.71 -23.93
N ARG A 222 0.46 -8.64 -25.09
CA ARG A 222 0.25 -7.38 -25.80
C ARG A 222 -0.91 -6.62 -25.17
N VAL A 223 -0.66 -5.40 -24.71
CA VAL A 223 -1.71 -4.51 -24.18
C VAL A 223 -2.36 -3.73 -25.33
N VAL A 224 -3.69 -3.64 -25.31
CA VAL A 224 -4.51 -2.92 -26.27
C VAL A 224 -5.52 -2.05 -25.53
N VAL A 225 -5.71 -0.82 -26.00
CA VAL A 225 -6.62 0.19 -25.43
C VAL A 225 -7.27 1.00 -26.55
N PRO A 226 -8.44 1.61 -26.34
CA PRO A 226 -9.12 2.46 -27.34
C PRO A 226 -8.58 3.90 -27.30
N ALA A 227 -7.24 4.06 -27.31
CA ALA A 227 -6.56 5.36 -27.27
C ALA A 227 -5.44 5.41 -28.31
N GLU A 228 -5.15 6.61 -28.83
CA GLU A 228 -4.04 6.88 -29.74
C GLU A 228 -2.86 7.54 -29.02
N GLU A 229 -3.14 8.25 -27.92
CA GLU A 229 -2.17 8.97 -27.10
C GLU A 229 -2.23 8.53 -25.64
N ALA A 230 -1.15 8.75 -24.94
CA ALA A 230 -1.01 8.50 -23.50
C ALA A 230 -0.22 9.65 -22.85
N TRP A 231 -0.36 9.78 -21.55
CA TRP A 231 0.54 10.57 -20.70
C TRP A 231 1.61 9.63 -20.15
N GLU A 232 2.86 9.83 -20.59
CA GLU A 232 4.01 9.08 -20.08
C GLU A 232 4.56 9.78 -18.84
N PHE A 233 4.78 8.99 -17.77
CA PHE A 233 5.47 9.43 -16.58
C PHE A 233 6.61 8.46 -16.27
N GLY A 234 7.84 8.96 -16.33
CA GLY A 234 9.05 8.17 -16.13
C GLY A 234 9.97 8.79 -15.08
N TYR A 235 11.24 8.39 -15.09
CA TYR A 235 12.26 8.82 -14.13
C TYR A 235 12.53 10.31 -14.08
N GLU A 236 12.28 11.03 -15.16
CA GLU A 236 12.41 12.49 -15.20
C GLU A 236 11.35 13.21 -14.36
N ARG A 237 10.37 12.46 -13.83
CA ARG A 237 9.21 12.99 -13.07
C ARG A 237 8.43 14.05 -13.85
N ARG A 238 8.39 13.89 -15.16
CA ARG A 238 7.65 14.76 -16.08
C ARG A 238 6.50 13.99 -16.70
N LEU A 239 5.36 14.65 -16.79
CA LEU A 239 4.18 14.13 -17.44
C LEU A 239 4.14 14.67 -18.88
N ARG A 240 4.36 13.78 -19.86
CA ARG A 240 4.44 14.15 -21.28
C ARG A 240 3.40 13.40 -22.10
N ARG A 241 2.86 14.07 -23.11
CA ARG A 241 2.08 13.36 -24.12
C ARG A 241 3.00 12.54 -25.03
N ALA A 242 2.61 11.29 -25.25
CA ALA A 242 3.30 10.35 -26.11
C ALA A 242 2.27 9.52 -26.89
N PRO A 243 2.60 9.05 -28.10
CA PRO A 243 1.76 8.05 -28.78
C PRO A 243 1.69 6.77 -27.93
N VAL A 244 0.56 6.05 -28.01
CA VAL A 244 0.44 4.74 -27.37
C VAL A 244 1.58 3.83 -27.85
N PRO A 245 2.38 3.22 -26.94
CA PRO A 245 3.54 2.44 -27.35
C PRO A 245 3.11 1.20 -28.14
N ALA A 246 3.60 1.10 -29.37
CA ALA A 246 3.31 -0.04 -30.25
C ALA A 246 4.00 -1.33 -29.78
N HIS A 247 5.15 -1.22 -29.12
CA HIS A 247 5.98 -2.30 -28.60
C HIS A 247 6.68 -1.86 -27.31
N ASP A 248 6.05 -2.10 -26.22
CA ASP A 248 6.54 -1.79 -24.87
C ASP A 248 7.49 -2.87 -24.29
N ALA A 249 7.50 -4.07 -24.88
CA ALA A 249 8.33 -5.20 -24.42
C ALA A 249 9.84 -4.93 -24.47
N GLN A 250 10.27 -3.89 -25.18
CA GLN A 250 11.68 -3.49 -25.30
C GLN A 250 12.02 -2.22 -24.53
N GLN A 251 11.05 -1.66 -23.78
CA GLN A 251 11.31 -0.50 -22.94
C GLN A 251 12.43 -0.82 -21.95
N PRO A 252 13.57 -0.11 -21.99
CA PRO A 252 14.72 -0.46 -21.16
C PRO A 252 14.52 -0.16 -19.68
N TYR A 253 13.67 0.82 -19.36
CA TYR A 253 13.43 1.33 -18.01
C TYR A 253 11.96 1.27 -17.64
N PRO A 254 11.61 1.25 -16.34
CA PRO A 254 10.24 1.32 -15.90
C PRO A 254 9.57 2.61 -16.39
N ALA A 255 8.32 2.49 -16.78
CA ALA A 255 7.49 3.62 -17.16
C ALA A 255 6.00 3.34 -16.95
N ASP A 256 5.28 4.44 -16.72
CA ASP A 256 3.83 4.51 -16.62
C ASP A 256 3.28 5.17 -17.88
N TRP A 257 2.32 4.54 -18.53
CA TRP A 257 1.52 5.17 -19.59
C TRP A 257 0.06 5.24 -19.13
N PHE A 258 -0.40 6.46 -18.94
CA PHE A 258 -1.81 6.77 -18.65
C PHE A 258 -2.50 7.08 -19.99
N TYR A 259 -3.35 6.17 -20.44
CA TYR A 259 -3.99 6.24 -21.76
C TYR A 259 -5.07 7.31 -21.82
N ASP A 260 -4.98 8.22 -22.79
CA ASP A 260 -5.92 9.31 -23.01
C ASP A 260 -7.11 8.82 -23.87
N ILE A 261 -7.99 8.03 -23.27
CA ILE A 261 -9.18 7.52 -23.95
C ILE A 261 -10.16 8.67 -24.15
N PRO A 262 -10.59 8.96 -25.42
CA PRO A 262 -11.53 10.04 -25.71
C PRO A 262 -12.85 9.90 -24.94
N ASP A 263 -13.43 11.05 -24.57
CA ASP A 263 -14.75 11.07 -23.93
C ASP A 263 -15.81 10.44 -24.87
N GLY A 264 -16.73 9.69 -24.29
CA GLY A 264 -17.76 8.94 -25.02
C GLY A 264 -17.33 7.59 -25.61
N ARG A 265 -16.02 7.28 -25.61
CA ARG A 265 -15.54 5.93 -25.93
C ARG A 265 -15.70 5.01 -24.71
N ARG A 266 -16.03 3.74 -24.97
CA ARG A 266 -16.07 2.71 -23.91
C ARG A 266 -14.69 2.61 -23.23
N ARG A 267 -14.69 2.55 -21.90
CA ARG A 267 -13.48 2.44 -21.09
C ARG A 267 -13.08 0.97 -20.94
N TRP A 268 -12.00 0.54 -21.61
CA TRP A 268 -11.47 -0.81 -21.49
C TRP A 268 -9.96 -0.83 -21.68
N ILE A 269 -9.33 -1.88 -21.19
CA ILE A 269 -7.94 -2.27 -21.42
C ILE A 269 -7.87 -3.78 -21.53
N ALA A 270 -7.09 -4.30 -22.47
CA ALA A 270 -6.98 -5.74 -22.68
C ALA A 270 -5.52 -6.17 -22.82
N ALA A 271 -5.22 -7.40 -22.43
CA ALA A 271 -3.90 -8.00 -22.53
C ALA A 271 -3.99 -9.38 -23.16
N PHE A 272 -3.41 -9.56 -24.35
CA PHE A 272 -3.52 -10.76 -25.19
C PHE A 272 -2.20 -11.49 -25.35
N ASP A 273 -2.25 -12.81 -25.43
CA ASP A 273 -1.14 -13.65 -25.90
C ASP A 273 -0.93 -13.55 -27.43
N ALA A 274 0.07 -14.26 -27.93
CA ALA A 274 0.38 -14.27 -29.36
C ALA A 274 -0.75 -14.84 -30.23
N ASP A 275 -1.63 -15.67 -29.67
CA ASP A 275 -2.76 -16.29 -30.35
C ASP A 275 -4.02 -15.41 -30.29
N GLY A 276 -3.95 -14.24 -29.65
CA GLY A 276 -5.05 -13.29 -29.51
C GLY A 276 -6.05 -13.65 -28.40
N HIS A 277 -5.66 -14.50 -27.45
CA HIS A 277 -6.46 -14.82 -26.28
C HIS A 277 -5.93 -14.08 -25.04
N GLY A 278 -6.82 -13.58 -24.20
CA GLY A 278 -6.37 -12.88 -22.99
C GLY A 278 -7.48 -12.40 -22.08
N LEU A 279 -7.11 -11.43 -21.25
CA LEU A 279 -7.98 -10.73 -20.31
C LEU A 279 -8.44 -9.41 -20.93
N VAL A 280 -9.70 -9.06 -20.76
CA VAL A 280 -10.21 -7.71 -20.90
C VAL A 280 -10.76 -7.21 -19.56
N GLN A 281 -10.42 -5.97 -19.22
CA GLN A 281 -11.03 -5.19 -18.15
C GLN A 281 -11.83 -4.04 -18.80
N THR A 282 -13.07 -3.86 -18.40
CA THR A 282 -13.91 -2.72 -18.79
C THR A 282 -14.63 -2.15 -17.58
N SER A 283 -15.12 -0.92 -17.68
CA SER A 283 -15.86 -0.27 -16.58
C SER A 283 -16.90 0.69 -17.10
N THR A 284 -17.79 1.13 -16.17
CA THR A 284 -18.60 2.33 -16.39
C THR A 284 -17.72 3.58 -16.51
N ASP A 285 -18.28 4.68 -17.00
CA ASP A 285 -17.53 5.87 -17.38
C ASP A 285 -16.93 6.64 -16.17
N GLU A 286 -17.47 6.42 -14.96
CA GLU A 286 -16.94 6.97 -13.70
C GLU A 286 -15.46 6.58 -13.49
N LEU A 287 -15.09 5.35 -13.86
CA LEU A 287 -13.70 4.89 -13.77
C LEU A 287 -12.93 5.29 -15.03
N ARG A 288 -12.49 6.54 -15.05
CA ARG A 288 -12.00 7.25 -16.24
C ARG A 288 -10.64 6.78 -16.76
N GLY A 289 -9.69 6.54 -15.86
CA GLY A 289 -8.30 6.26 -16.19
C GLY A 289 -8.04 4.84 -16.66
N ARG A 290 -7.11 4.68 -17.58
CA ARG A 290 -6.47 3.40 -17.90
C ARG A 290 -4.97 3.62 -17.95
N LYS A 291 -4.24 2.66 -17.39
CA LYS A 291 -2.78 2.75 -17.27
C LYS A 291 -2.13 1.42 -17.56
N GLN A 292 -0.91 1.46 -18.05
CA GLN A 292 0.01 0.35 -18.06
C GLN A 292 1.30 0.74 -17.33
N PHE A 293 1.81 -0.17 -16.51
CA PHE A 293 3.17 -0.11 -15.96
C PHE A 293 4.00 -1.28 -16.49
N VAL A 294 5.26 -1.02 -16.83
CA VAL A 294 6.24 -2.03 -17.19
C VAL A 294 7.50 -1.87 -16.34
N TRP A 295 8.09 -2.99 -15.93
CA TRP A 295 9.33 -3.01 -15.15
C TRP A 295 10.58 -2.62 -15.96
N GLY A 296 10.48 -2.67 -17.28
CA GLY A 296 11.58 -2.49 -18.20
C GLY A 296 12.47 -3.73 -18.36
N ALA A 297 13.05 -3.86 -19.55
CA ALA A 297 13.92 -4.98 -19.94
C ALA A 297 15.34 -4.87 -19.38
N GLY A 298 15.68 -3.80 -18.67
CA GLY A 298 16.98 -3.59 -18.04
C GLY A 298 17.27 -4.52 -16.86
N PRO A 299 18.53 -4.59 -16.40
CA PRO A 299 18.92 -5.48 -15.29
C PRO A 299 18.11 -5.23 -14.01
N GLY A 300 17.87 -3.97 -13.64
CA GLY A 300 17.12 -3.60 -12.44
C GLY A 300 15.65 -4.03 -12.50
N GLY A 301 14.96 -3.83 -13.63
CA GLY A 301 13.58 -4.27 -13.81
C GLY A 301 13.45 -5.80 -13.71
N ARG A 302 14.34 -6.54 -14.37
CA ARG A 302 14.40 -8.02 -14.23
C ARG A 302 14.68 -8.44 -12.80
N ARG A 303 15.61 -7.77 -12.13
CA ARG A 303 15.94 -8.06 -10.72
C ARG A 303 14.75 -7.84 -9.79
N TRP A 304 13.97 -6.76 -9.98
CA TRP A 304 12.76 -6.51 -9.22
C TRP A 304 11.71 -7.60 -9.42
N GLN A 305 11.46 -8.03 -10.66
CA GLN A 305 10.49 -9.09 -10.93
C GLN A 305 10.89 -10.42 -10.26
N GLU A 306 12.16 -10.83 -10.36
CA GLU A 306 12.67 -12.01 -9.65
C GLU A 306 12.60 -11.86 -8.13
N TRP A 307 12.84 -10.64 -7.63
CA TRP A 307 12.75 -10.31 -6.22
C TRP A 307 11.35 -10.49 -5.66
N LEU A 308 10.34 -10.07 -6.41
CA LEU A 308 8.93 -10.10 -6.03
C LEU A 308 8.27 -11.48 -6.20
N CYS A 309 8.66 -12.22 -7.23
CA CYS A 309 7.96 -13.42 -7.65
C CYS A 309 8.79 -14.71 -7.55
N GLY A 310 10.11 -14.59 -7.47
CA GLY A 310 11.05 -15.72 -7.49
C GLY A 310 11.69 -15.91 -8.85
N THR A 311 12.89 -16.49 -8.84
CA THR A 311 13.68 -16.73 -10.05
C THR A 311 12.99 -17.75 -10.97
N GLY A 312 12.89 -17.46 -12.26
CA GLY A 312 12.34 -18.36 -13.27
C GLY A 312 10.81 -18.44 -13.33
N THR A 313 10.09 -17.56 -12.62
CA THR A 313 8.61 -17.54 -12.61
C THR A 313 7.99 -16.75 -13.76
N GLY A 314 8.81 -16.18 -14.64
CA GLY A 314 8.38 -15.24 -15.67
C GLY A 314 8.19 -13.83 -15.14
N GLY A 315 8.11 -12.87 -16.06
CA GLY A 315 7.82 -11.47 -15.75
C GLY A 315 6.33 -11.16 -15.80
N TYR A 316 5.98 -10.00 -15.28
CA TYR A 316 4.63 -9.45 -15.36
C TYR A 316 4.66 -7.95 -15.64
N ARG A 317 3.55 -7.46 -16.11
CA ARG A 317 3.21 -6.04 -16.23
C ARG A 317 1.88 -5.76 -15.55
N GLU A 318 1.58 -4.52 -15.33
CA GLU A 318 0.33 -4.12 -14.69
C GLU A 318 -0.52 -3.32 -15.66
N ILE A 319 -1.79 -3.71 -15.81
CA ILE A 319 -2.85 -2.92 -16.43
C ILE A 319 -3.78 -2.44 -15.34
N GLN A 320 -4.15 -1.15 -15.41
CA GLN A 320 -4.85 -0.53 -14.29
C GLN A 320 -6.02 0.32 -14.76
N ALA A 321 -7.02 0.46 -13.89
CA ALA A 321 -8.18 1.31 -14.10
C ALA A 321 -8.39 2.22 -12.88
N GLY A 322 -8.64 3.53 -13.09
CA GLY A 322 -8.74 4.49 -12.00
C GLY A 322 -9.77 5.58 -12.19
N LEU A 323 -10.16 6.24 -11.09
CA LEU A 323 -11.13 7.33 -11.09
C LEU A 323 -10.64 8.55 -11.90
N ALA A 324 -9.36 8.86 -11.83
CA ALA A 324 -8.76 9.97 -12.56
C ALA A 324 -8.03 9.49 -13.82
N ARG A 325 -7.55 10.40 -14.66
CA ARG A 325 -6.74 10.06 -15.85
C ARG A 325 -5.39 9.48 -15.48
N THR A 326 -4.78 10.02 -14.41
CA THR A 326 -3.46 9.59 -13.92
C THR A 326 -3.48 9.29 -12.44
N GLN A 327 -2.50 8.56 -11.97
CA GLN A 327 -2.29 8.28 -10.54
C GLN A 327 -1.80 9.51 -9.74
N LEU A 328 -1.44 10.59 -10.43
CA LEU A 328 -0.99 11.83 -9.79
C LEU A 328 -2.17 12.69 -9.31
N GLU A 329 -3.38 12.34 -9.72
CA GLU A 329 -4.62 13.08 -9.46
C GLU A 329 -5.41 12.45 -8.31
N HIS A 330 -5.97 13.32 -7.46
CA HIS A 330 -6.97 12.96 -6.46
C HIS A 330 -8.28 13.66 -6.81
N VAL A 331 -9.37 12.91 -6.80
CA VAL A 331 -10.70 13.42 -7.14
C VAL A 331 -11.37 13.94 -5.89
N ARG A 332 -11.94 15.14 -5.98
CA ARG A 332 -12.73 15.70 -4.87
C ARG A 332 -14.05 14.94 -4.74
N LEU A 333 -14.33 14.40 -3.56
CA LEU A 333 -15.62 13.86 -3.17
C LEU A 333 -16.26 14.81 -2.16
N ASP A 334 -17.45 15.35 -2.50
CA ASP A 334 -18.12 16.33 -1.66
C ASP A 334 -18.57 15.75 -0.30
N ALA A 335 -18.91 16.63 0.64
CA ALA A 335 -19.42 16.25 1.95
C ALA A 335 -20.64 15.33 1.82
N GLU A 336 -20.77 14.35 2.72
CA GLU A 336 -21.92 13.45 2.83
C GLU A 336 -22.34 12.82 1.49
N SER A 337 -21.35 12.45 0.66
CA SER A 337 -21.59 11.92 -0.68
C SER A 337 -20.84 10.60 -0.92
N GLU A 338 -21.15 9.96 -2.04
CA GLU A 338 -20.51 8.72 -2.47
C GLU A 338 -20.23 8.72 -3.96
N VAL A 339 -19.27 7.92 -4.36
CA VAL A 339 -19.00 7.58 -5.76
C VAL A 339 -19.01 6.07 -5.91
N SER A 340 -19.64 5.58 -6.99
CA SER A 340 -19.72 4.15 -7.28
C SER A 340 -19.62 3.88 -8.77
N TRP A 341 -19.08 2.72 -9.12
CA TRP A 341 -18.92 2.25 -10.49
C TRP A 341 -18.95 0.73 -10.54
N LEU A 342 -19.07 0.19 -11.75
CA LEU A 342 -18.92 -1.23 -12.03
C LEU A 342 -17.71 -1.47 -12.90
N GLU A 343 -16.92 -2.48 -12.59
CA GLU A 343 -15.86 -3.06 -13.42
C GLU A 343 -16.24 -4.47 -13.84
N ALA A 344 -15.73 -4.92 -14.99
CA ALA A 344 -15.87 -6.31 -15.44
C ALA A 344 -14.53 -6.87 -15.90
N TYR A 345 -14.25 -8.09 -15.52
CA TYR A 345 -13.05 -8.84 -15.85
C TYR A 345 -13.43 -10.17 -16.47
N GLY A 346 -12.93 -10.46 -17.67
CA GLY A 346 -13.26 -11.72 -18.35
C GLY A 346 -12.29 -12.08 -19.47
N PRO A 347 -12.43 -13.30 -20.01
CA PRO A 347 -11.67 -13.71 -21.18
C PRO A 347 -12.16 -12.98 -22.42
N LEU A 348 -11.24 -12.67 -23.32
CA LEU A 348 -11.59 -12.23 -24.66
C LEU A 348 -10.63 -12.87 -25.67
N SER A 349 -11.17 -13.16 -26.86
CA SER A 349 -10.38 -13.62 -28.01
C SER A 349 -10.60 -12.65 -29.16
N ALA A 350 -9.56 -11.88 -29.50
CA ALA A 350 -9.68 -10.82 -30.49
C ALA A 350 -8.34 -10.52 -31.17
N ALA A 351 -8.39 -10.13 -32.44
CA ALA A 351 -7.30 -9.39 -33.05
C ALA A 351 -7.30 -7.95 -32.51
N PRO A 352 -6.15 -7.27 -32.41
CA PRO A 352 -6.06 -5.92 -31.83
C PRO A 352 -7.04 -4.88 -32.38
N GLN A 353 -7.31 -4.94 -33.68
CA GLN A 353 -8.23 -4.05 -34.38
C GLN A 353 -9.71 -4.38 -34.18
N SER A 354 -10.05 -5.55 -33.66
CA SER A 354 -11.43 -6.03 -33.47
C SER A 354 -11.87 -6.08 -32.00
N VAL A 355 -11.00 -5.72 -31.05
CA VAL A 355 -11.26 -5.85 -29.60
C VAL A 355 -12.55 -5.18 -29.18
N GLU A 356 -12.82 -3.95 -29.67
CA GLU A 356 -14.05 -3.22 -29.31
C GLU A 356 -15.32 -3.93 -29.79
N ASN A 357 -15.29 -4.49 -31.00
CA ASN A 357 -16.41 -5.24 -31.54
C ASN A 357 -16.61 -6.58 -30.81
N GLU A 358 -15.53 -7.32 -30.56
CA GLU A 358 -15.61 -8.59 -29.84
C GLU A 358 -16.06 -8.38 -28.38
N LEU A 359 -15.61 -7.28 -27.76
CA LEU A 359 -16.07 -6.92 -26.42
C LEU A 359 -17.57 -6.54 -26.43
N GLU A 360 -18.02 -5.80 -27.46
CA GLU A 360 -19.45 -5.45 -27.58
C GLU A 360 -20.33 -6.67 -27.85
N LEU A 361 -19.81 -7.70 -28.53
CA LEU A 361 -20.50 -8.97 -28.70
C LEU A 361 -20.53 -9.81 -27.43
N ALA A 362 -19.43 -9.86 -26.69
CA ALA A 362 -19.29 -10.67 -25.47
C ALA A 362 -19.96 -10.03 -24.24
N LEU A 363 -19.96 -8.71 -24.17
CA LEU A 363 -20.56 -7.91 -23.09
C LEU A 363 -21.07 -6.59 -23.66
N PRO A 364 -22.31 -6.55 -24.21
CA PRO A 364 -22.90 -5.32 -24.75
C PRO A 364 -22.89 -4.19 -23.72
N ARG A 365 -22.52 -2.97 -24.14
CA ARG A 365 -22.47 -1.81 -23.24
C ARG A 365 -23.80 -1.58 -22.52
N ALA A 366 -24.92 -1.69 -23.25
CA ALA A 366 -26.25 -1.49 -22.66
C ALA A 366 -26.57 -2.50 -21.56
N GLU A 367 -26.14 -3.77 -21.72
CA GLU A 367 -26.33 -4.81 -20.70
C GLU A 367 -25.43 -4.54 -19.48
N PHE A 368 -24.21 -4.08 -19.71
CA PHE A 368 -23.28 -3.74 -18.65
C PHE A 368 -23.77 -2.53 -17.84
N ASP A 369 -24.27 -1.47 -18.50
CA ASP A 369 -24.88 -0.31 -17.84
C ASP A 369 -26.14 -0.70 -17.05
N ALA A 370 -26.95 -1.63 -17.60
CA ALA A 370 -28.09 -2.18 -16.88
C ALA A 370 -27.67 -3.00 -15.65
N ALA A 371 -26.58 -3.77 -15.74
CA ALA A 371 -26.03 -4.50 -14.60
C ALA A 371 -25.56 -3.55 -13.49
N HIS A 372 -24.91 -2.43 -13.85
CA HIS A 372 -24.55 -1.38 -12.89
C HIS A 372 -25.78 -0.78 -12.19
N ALA A 373 -26.80 -0.42 -12.96
CA ALA A 373 -28.05 0.10 -12.41
C ALA A 373 -28.75 -0.91 -11.48
N ALA A 374 -28.71 -2.20 -11.83
CA ALA A 374 -29.28 -3.27 -11.02
C ALA A 374 -28.48 -3.51 -9.72
N TRP A 375 -27.15 -3.41 -9.76
CA TRP A 375 -26.28 -3.61 -8.59
C TRP A 375 -26.43 -2.48 -7.55
N LYS A 376 -26.59 -1.22 -7.96
CA LYS A 376 -26.63 -0.06 -7.05
C LYS A 376 -27.55 -0.23 -5.82
N PRO A 377 -28.81 -0.68 -5.93
CA PRO A 377 -29.66 -0.90 -4.76
C PRO A 377 -29.13 -1.98 -3.82
N TYR A 378 -28.41 -2.98 -4.36
CA TYR A 378 -27.85 -4.09 -3.58
C TYR A 378 -26.61 -3.67 -2.79
N ALA A 379 -25.97 -2.57 -3.18
CA ALA A 379 -24.84 -2.03 -2.43
C ALA A 379 -25.19 -1.66 -0.98
N ASP A 380 -26.46 -1.34 -0.70
CA ASP A 380 -26.98 -1.04 0.64
C ASP A 380 -27.51 -2.25 1.40
N THR A 381 -27.58 -3.41 0.77
CA THR A 381 -28.13 -4.63 1.39
C THR A 381 -27.20 -5.09 2.52
N GLU A 382 -27.80 -5.33 3.69
CA GLU A 382 -27.06 -5.85 4.84
C GLU A 382 -26.43 -7.23 4.52
N PRO A 383 -25.16 -7.44 4.92
CA PRO A 383 -24.50 -8.73 4.74
C PRO A 383 -25.20 -9.86 5.51
N GLY A 384 -25.23 -11.02 4.88
CA GLY A 384 -25.66 -12.26 5.50
C GLY A 384 -24.54 -12.94 6.30
N GLU A 385 -24.01 -14.06 5.80
CA GLU A 385 -22.92 -14.81 6.44
C GLU A 385 -21.60 -14.04 6.36
N LEU A 386 -21.01 -13.72 7.53
CA LEU A 386 -19.65 -13.14 7.62
C LEU A 386 -18.61 -14.23 7.32
N LEU A 387 -17.76 -13.98 6.33
CA LEU A 387 -16.74 -14.90 5.85
C LEU A 387 -15.32 -14.56 6.35
N ALA A 388 -15.03 -13.27 6.54
CA ALA A 388 -13.79 -12.78 7.13
C ALA A 388 -14.02 -11.48 7.90
N THR A 389 -13.13 -11.20 8.85
CA THR A 389 -13.18 -9.99 9.68
C THR A 389 -11.97 -9.11 9.36
N GLY A 390 -12.23 -7.84 9.06
CA GLY A 390 -11.22 -6.80 8.86
C GLY A 390 -10.72 -6.18 10.16
N SER A 391 -10.35 -4.92 10.11
CA SER A 391 -9.87 -4.19 11.28
C SER A 391 -11.01 -3.64 12.15
N GLY A 392 -10.68 -3.27 13.41
CA GLY A 392 -11.62 -2.59 14.31
C GLY A 392 -11.68 -1.06 14.13
N TRP A 393 -10.94 -0.49 13.18
CA TRP A 393 -10.85 0.96 13.06
C TRP A 393 -12.15 1.59 12.54
N GLY A 394 -12.82 0.96 11.57
CA GLY A 394 -14.11 1.42 11.10
C GLY A 394 -15.19 1.36 12.20
N ALA A 395 -15.18 0.33 13.06
CA ALA A 395 -16.10 0.24 14.19
C ALA A 395 -15.89 1.39 15.19
N LEU A 396 -14.65 1.80 15.42
CA LEU A 396 -14.34 2.92 16.29
C LEU A 396 -14.86 4.25 15.71
N GLU A 397 -14.70 4.49 14.41
CA GLU A 397 -15.18 5.71 13.74
C GLU A 397 -16.71 5.77 13.68
N VAL A 398 -17.36 4.65 13.39
CA VAL A 398 -18.84 4.56 13.45
C VAL A 398 -19.34 4.82 14.87
N LEU A 399 -18.70 4.26 15.89
CA LEU A 399 -19.05 4.50 17.29
C LEU A 399 -18.88 5.98 17.66
N ARG A 400 -17.84 6.65 17.16
CA ARG A 400 -17.56 8.06 17.43
C ARG A 400 -18.64 9.00 16.86
N ALA A 401 -19.07 8.74 15.62
CA ALA A 401 -19.88 9.67 14.86
C ALA A 401 -21.35 9.22 14.68
N ASP A 402 -21.70 8.03 15.19
CA ASP A 402 -23.02 7.38 14.98
C ASP A 402 -23.44 7.30 13.50
N TRP A 403 -22.46 7.12 12.60
CA TRP A 403 -22.75 7.06 11.18
C TRP A 403 -23.56 5.82 10.83
N LYS A 404 -24.51 5.99 9.93
CA LYS A 404 -25.26 4.90 9.33
C LYS A 404 -24.66 4.61 7.95
N LEU A 405 -24.02 3.46 7.82
CA LEU A 405 -23.34 3.01 6.60
C LEU A 405 -24.00 1.74 6.06
N PRO A 406 -25.19 1.85 5.42
CA PRO A 406 -25.91 0.67 4.93
C PRO A 406 -25.01 -0.23 4.07
N GLY A 407 -25.13 -1.53 4.24
CA GLY A 407 -24.37 -2.53 3.49
C GLY A 407 -22.94 -2.75 3.94
N THR A 408 -22.35 -1.87 4.75
CA THR A 408 -20.98 -2.00 5.26
C THR A 408 -20.95 -1.88 6.79
N PRO A 409 -21.43 -2.90 7.53
CA PRO A 409 -21.47 -2.85 8.99
C PRO A 409 -20.05 -2.96 9.57
N PHE A 410 -19.72 -2.02 10.47
CA PHE A 410 -18.51 -2.05 11.28
C PHE A 410 -18.92 -2.35 12.72
N ALA A 411 -18.96 -3.65 13.05
CA ALA A 411 -19.48 -4.13 14.32
C ALA A 411 -18.49 -3.85 15.48
N GLU A 412 -18.99 -3.41 16.64
CA GLU A 412 -18.15 -3.22 17.85
C GLU A 412 -17.38 -4.48 18.29
N SER A 413 -17.88 -5.66 17.93
CA SER A 413 -17.18 -6.94 18.21
C SER A 413 -15.83 -7.07 17.48
N THR A 414 -15.54 -6.21 16.50
CA THR A 414 -14.25 -6.16 15.80
C THR A 414 -13.21 -5.31 16.53
N LEU A 415 -13.61 -4.52 17.53
CA LEU A 415 -12.68 -3.75 18.36
C LEU A 415 -11.74 -4.69 19.14
N THR A 416 -10.45 -4.37 19.09
CA THR A 416 -9.38 -5.12 19.76
C THR A 416 -8.72 -4.30 20.87
N GLU A 417 -7.68 -4.84 21.50
CA GLU A 417 -6.86 -4.09 22.47
C GLU A 417 -6.24 -2.82 21.87
N GLU A 418 -6.06 -2.76 20.57
CA GLU A 418 -5.48 -1.60 19.86
C GLU A 418 -6.41 -0.38 19.88
N GLN A 419 -7.72 -0.60 19.72
CA GLN A 419 -8.73 0.45 19.75
C GLN A 419 -9.23 0.74 21.18
N ALA A 420 -8.97 -0.13 22.14
CA ALA A 420 -9.52 -0.01 23.50
C ALA A 420 -9.20 1.34 24.19
N PRO A 421 -7.98 1.93 24.11
CA PRO A 421 -7.70 3.23 24.70
C PRO A 421 -8.54 4.36 24.08
N TRP A 422 -8.74 4.32 22.77
CA TRP A 422 -9.50 5.31 22.01
C TRP A 422 -11.00 5.21 22.29
N ARG A 423 -11.53 3.99 22.43
CA ARG A 423 -12.90 3.76 22.88
C ARG A 423 -13.12 4.31 24.29
N GLU A 424 -12.15 4.16 25.18
CA GLU A 424 -12.25 4.72 26.54
C GLU A 424 -12.21 6.26 26.51
N LEU A 425 -11.37 6.85 25.65
CA LEU A 425 -11.35 8.30 25.42
C LEU A 425 -12.73 8.82 24.96
N LEU A 426 -13.37 8.13 24.00
CA LEU A 426 -14.74 8.48 23.57
C LEU A 426 -15.74 8.43 24.72
N ARG A 427 -15.66 7.39 25.55
CA ARG A 427 -16.64 7.15 26.62
C ARG A 427 -16.49 8.09 27.81
N THR A 428 -15.25 8.46 28.17
CA THR A 428 -14.94 9.13 29.44
C THR A 428 -14.29 10.51 29.27
N GLY A 429 -13.87 10.89 28.07
CA GLY A 429 -13.03 12.07 27.85
C GLY A 429 -11.59 11.92 28.36
N THR A 430 -11.16 10.71 28.71
CA THR A 430 -9.84 10.44 29.28
C THR A 430 -9.15 9.32 28.53
N LEU A 431 -7.94 9.58 28.06
CA LEU A 431 -7.09 8.54 27.49
C LEU A 431 -6.43 7.76 28.66
N PRO A 432 -6.68 6.46 28.80
CA PRO A 432 -6.16 5.69 29.95
C PRO A 432 -4.65 5.53 29.85
N GLU A 433 -3.97 5.63 31.00
CA GLU A 433 -2.56 5.28 31.10
C GLU A 433 -2.34 3.78 30.85
N PRO A 434 -1.28 3.39 30.13
CA PRO A 434 -0.97 1.98 29.89
C PRO A 434 -0.76 1.24 31.21
N ARG A 435 -1.45 0.12 31.40
CA ARG A 435 -1.31 -0.71 32.61
C ARG A 435 0.06 -1.36 32.75
N ARG A 436 0.80 -1.47 31.65
CA ARG A 436 2.17 -2.01 31.58
C ARG A 436 2.98 -1.12 30.68
N VAL A 437 4.28 -1.00 30.96
CA VAL A 437 5.23 -0.36 30.05
C VAL A 437 5.29 -1.21 28.79
N ARG A 438 4.89 -0.61 27.66
CA ARG A 438 4.90 -1.21 26.32
C ARG A 438 5.22 -0.09 25.31
N PRO A 439 5.75 -0.44 24.13
CA PRO A 439 5.79 0.54 23.05
C PRO A 439 4.40 1.15 22.81
N PRO A 440 4.30 2.47 22.60
CA PRO A 440 3.01 3.14 22.41
C PRO A 440 2.20 2.54 21.28
N GLY A 441 0.87 2.47 21.46
CA GLY A 441 -0.08 2.09 20.42
C GLY A 441 -0.14 3.09 19.26
N PRO A 442 -0.92 2.79 18.19
CA PRO A 442 -1.17 3.74 17.09
C PRO A 442 -1.81 5.02 17.61
N THR A 443 -1.44 6.16 17.03
CA THR A 443 -2.07 7.45 17.34
C THR A 443 -3.09 7.80 16.27
N LEU A 444 -4.31 8.11 16.68
CA LEU A 444 -5.32 8.71 15.80
C LEU A 444 -5.05 10.19 15.64
N VAL A 445 -5.09 10.70 14.40
CA VAL A 445 -4.60 12.04 14.05
C VAL A 445 -5.64 12.93 13.38
N ALA A 446 -6.81 12.37 13.02
CA ALA A 446 -7.88 13.16 12.43
C ALA A 446 -8.31 14.30 13.38
N PRO A 447 -8.79 15.44 12.84
CA PRO A 447 -9.07 16.65 13.65
C PRO A 447 -9.91 16.38 14.89
N HIS A 448 -10.97 15.60 14.79
CA HIS A 448 -11.86 15.26 15.89
C HIS A 448 -11.17 14.46 17.02
N TRP A 449 -10.21 13.58 16.70
CA TRP A 449 -9.40 12.87 17.70
C TRP A 449 -8.42 13.82 18.39
N ARG A 450 -7.81 14.73 17.62
CA ARG A 450 -6.95 15.78 18.18
C ARG A 450 -7.71 16.67 19.17
N ASP A 451 -8.90 17.14 18.80
CA ASP A 451 -9.73 17.98 19.67
C ASP A 451 -10.10 17.27 20.99
N MET A 452 -10.38 15.96 20.93
CA MET A 452 -10.61 15.17 22.13
C MET A 452 -9.35 15.03 23.00
N LEU A 453 -8.17 14.86 22.41
CA LEU A 453 -6.90 14.84 23.14
C LEU A 453 -6.58 16.20 23.76
N GLU A 454 -6.90 17.31 23.09
CA GLU A 454 -6.70 18.68 23.61
C GLU A 454 -7.56 18.97 24.84
N THR A 455 -8.72 18.34 24.95
CA THR A 455 -9.66 18.50 26.08
C THR A 455 -9.49 17.44 27.18
N ALA A 456 -8.76 16.37 26.91
CA ALA A 456 -8.49 15.32 27.87
C ALA A 456 -7.51 15.77 28.98
N PRO A 457 -7.49 15.11 30.15
CA PRO A 457 -6.48 15.38 31.18
C PRO A 457 -5.06 15.28 30.62
N ALA A 458 -4.23 16.28 30.91
CA ALA A 458 -2.86 16.38 30.42
C ALA A 458 -1.92 15.41 31.16
N THR A 459 -2.01 14.13 30.84
CA THR A 459 -1.08 13.12 31.30
C THR A 459 0.09 12.93 30.31
N PRO A 460 1.23 12.34 30.71
CA PRO A 460 2.31 12.06 29.76
C PRO A 460 1.87 11.25 28.54
N HIS A 461 0.98 10.31 28.72
CA HIS A 461 0.43 9.50 27.64
C HIS A 461 -0.45 10.32 26.69
N THR A 462 -1.36 11.14 27.24
CA THR A 462 -2.18 12.07 26.45
C THR A 462 -1.32 13.05 25.66
N GLU A 463 -0.33 13.68 26.30
CA GLU A 463 0.56 14.66 25.67
C GLU A 463 1.44 14.02 24.56
N TYR A 464 1.84 12.76 24.73
CA TYR A 464 2.54 12.01 23.68
C TYR A 464 1.67 11.89 22.42
N HIS A 465 0.44 11.38 22.55
CA HIS A 465 -0.46 11.21 21.42
C HIS A 465 -0.93 12.55 20.84
N LEU A 466 -1.19 13.55 21.69
CA LEU A 466 -1.52 14.90 21.26
C LEU A 466 -0.40 15.50 20.41
N GLY A 467 0.86 15.37 20.85
CA GLY A 467 2.01 15.85 20.09
C GLY A 467 2.13 15.17 18.72
N VAL A 468 1.87 13.87 18.62
CA VAL A 468 1.85 13.14 17.34
C VAL A 468 0.73 13.67 16.42
N ALA A 469 -0.47 13.90 16.94
CA ALA A 469 -1.58 14.45 16.17
C ALA A 469 -1.33 15.90 15.71
N GLN A 470 -0.78 16.74 16.60
CA GLN A 470 -0.36 18.11 16.27
C GLN A 470 0.72 18.14 15.19
N TRP A 471 1.72 17.22 15.27
CA TRP A 471 2.77 17.08 14.26
C TRP A 471 2.20 16.74 12.89
N HIS A 472 1.27 15.79 12.83
CA HIS A 472 0.55 15.44 11.59
C HIS A 472 -0.22 16.63 11.02
N ALA A 473 -0.90 17.39 11.87
CA ALA A 473 -1.65 18.57 11.46
C ALA A 473 -0.76 19.73 10.94
N GLY A 474 0.57 19.65 11.15
CA GLY A 474 1.51 20.70 10.79
C GLY A 474 1.81 21.70 11.93
N ASP A 475 1.16 21.55 13.10
CA ASP A 475 1.35 22.38 14.28
C ASP A 475 2.62 21.98 15.05
N ARG A 476 3.75 21.92 14.33
CA ARG A 476 5.03 21.36 14.81
C ARG A 476 5.51 21.97 16.12
N ALA A 477 5.34 23.28 16.28
CA ALA A 477 5.76 23.95 17.52
C ALA A 477 4.90 23.53 18.73
N GLN A 478 3.60 23.27 18.54
CA GLN A 478 2.73 22.75 19.59
C GLN A 478 3.10 21.30 19.93
N ALA A 479 3.36 20.47 18.91
CA ALA A 479 3.79 19.10 19.09
C ALA A 479 5.04 19.01 19.99
N VAL A 480 6.07 19.80 19.69
CA VAL A 480 7.29 19.87 20.50
C VAL A 480 6.97 20.27 21.95
N ARG A 481 6.12 21.30 22.15
CA ARG A 481 5.70 21.72 23.50
C ARG A 481 4.95 20.62 24.25
N SER A 482 4.06 19.87 23.59
CA SER A 482 3.35 18.74 24.21
C SER A 482 4.33 17.68 24.69
N TRP A 483 5.29 17.28 23.86
CA TRP A 483 6.31 16.29 24.24
C TRP A 483 7.24 16.81 25.34
N GLU A 484 7.64 18.09 25.33
CA GLU A 484 8.46 18.69 26.37
C GLU A 484 7.73 18.79 27.72
N ARG A 485 6.42 19.07 27.72
CA ARG A 485 5.59 19.07 28.96
C ARG A 485 5.48 17.68 29.57
N ALA A 486 5.38 16.65 28.74
CA ALA A 486 5.27 15.27 29.18
C ALA A 486 6.58 14.72 29.76
N LEU A 487 7.72 15.12 29.20
CA LEU A 487 9.03 14.51 29.46
C LEU A 487 9.39 14.40 30.96
N PRO A 488 9.25 15.46 31.83
CA PRO A 488 9.62 15.38 33.23
C PRO A 488 8.68 14.50 34.08
N LEU A 489 7.52 14.15 33.55
CA LEU A 489 6.48 13.40 34.27
C LEU A 489 6.31 11.97 33.72
N ALA A 490 6.94 11.66 32.60
CA ALA A 490 6.75 10.39 31.93
C ALA A 490 7.44 9.24 32.66
N PRO A 491 6.76 8.10 32.85
CA PRO A 491 7.39 6.90 33.41
C PRO A 491 8.37 6.24 32.42
N SER A 492 8.27 6.57 31.15
CA SER A 492 9.09 6.08 30.04
C SER A 492 9.46 7.27 29.16
N LEU A 493 10.74 7.52 28.96
CA LEU A 493 11.23 8.72 28.27
C LEU A 493 11.43 8.49 26.77
N TRP A 494 11.79 7.28 26.38
CA TRP A 494 12.22 6.98 25.02
C TRP A 494 11.20 7.36 23.92
N PRO A 495 9.88 7.20 24.08
CA PRO A 495 8.94 7.58 23.02
C PRO A 495 8.94 9.09 22.76
N LEU A 496 9.03 9.89 23.84
CA LEU A 496 9.06 11.35 23.79
C LEU A 496 10.39 11.86 23.25
N LEU A 497 11.51 11.32 23.75
CA LEU A 497 12.86 11.66 23.29
C LEU A 497 13.00 11.35 21.79
N ARG A 498 12.48 10.21 21.33
CA ARG A 498 12.47 9.88 19.89
C ARG A 498 11.66 10.88 19.07
N CYS A 499 10.48 11.28 19.52
CA CYS A 499 9.68 12.30 18.83
C CYS A 499 10.40 13.65 18.76
N LEU A 500 11.01 14.07 19.86
CA LEU A 500 11.81 15.29 19.91
C LEU A 500 13.08 15.19 19.05
N ALA A 501 13.71 14.00 18.94
CA ALA A 501 14.85 13.78 18.06
C ALA A 501 14.48 13.93 16.58
N VAL A 502 13.30 13.40 16.18
CA VAL A 502 12.77 13.61 14.82
C VAL A 502 12.55 15.10 14.56
N ALA A 503 11.94 15.82 15.50
CA ALA A 503 11.73 17.26 15.36
C ALA A 503 13.06 18.02 15.19
N ASP A 504 14.06 17.71 16.01
CA ASP A 504 15.40 18.32 15.87
C ASP A 504 16.03 18.02 14.51
N GLN A 505 15.90 16.79 14.02
CA GLN A 505 16.43 16.40 12.72
C GLN A 505 15.76 17.19 11.57
N GLU A 506 14.44 17.36 11.62
CA GLU A 506 13.66 18.16 10.65
C GLU A 506 14.03 19.65 10.69
N TYR A 507 14.41 20.17 11.85
CA TYR A 507 14.90 21.55 12.00
C TYR A 507 16.40 21.70 11.71
N GLY A 508 17.11 20.63 11.31
CA GLY A 508 18.53 20.65 11.01
C GLY A 508 19.46 20.66 12.23
N HIS A 509 18.93 20.45 13.44
CA HIS A 509 19.72 20.38 14.69
C HIS A 509 20.29 18.97 14.89
N HIS A 510 21.13 18.51 13.98
CA HIS A 510 21.56 17.11 13.86
C HIS A 510 22.30 16.59 15.09
N GLU A 511 23.15 17.40 15.74
CA GLU A 511 23.86 17.03 16.97
C GLU A 511 22.88 16.72 18.11
N ARG A 512 21.93 17.65 18.35
CA ARG A 512 20.93 17.47 19.40
C ARG A 512 19.98 16.30 19.07
N ALA A 513 19.64 16.09 17.80
CA ALA A 513 18.88 14.93 17.37
C ALA A 513 19.61 13.62 17.71
N ALA A 514 20.91 13.54 17.41
CA ALA A 514 21.71 12.36 17.69
C ALA A 514 21.83 12.09 19.20
N GLU A 515 21.98 13.13 20.03
CA GLU A 515 21.95 13.00 21.49
C GLU A 515 20.61 12.44 21.98
N ARG A 516 19.49 13.03 21.57
CA ARG A 516 18.16 12.57 21.96
C ARG A 516 17.85 11.15 21.48
N TYR A 517 18.30 10.77 20.27
CA TYR A 517 18.18 9.39 19.79
C TYR A 517 18.98 8.42 20.66
N ALA A 518 20.22 8.77 21.05
CA ALA A 518 21.04 7.94 21.91
C ALA A 518 20.40 7.77 23.30
N ASP A 519 19.94 8.88 23.91
CA ASP A 519 19.24 8.86 25.20
C ASP A 519 17.95 8.03 25.13
N ALA A 520 17.18 8.14 24.02
CA ALA A 520 15.98 7.34 23.80
C ALA A 520 16.31 5.85 23.69
N PHE A 521 17.37 5.49 22.95
CA PHE A 521 17.76 4.09 22.79
C PHE A 521 18.25 3.48 24.12
N ASP A 522 19.03 4.23 24.90
CA ASP A 522 19.50 3.82 26.22
C ASP A 522 18.33 3.63 27.20
N ASP A 523 17.34 4.52 27.16
CA ASP A 523 16.14 4.41 27.98
C ASP A 523 15.30 3.18 27.58
N LEU A 524 15.06 2.96 26.29
CA LEU A 524 14.39 1.78 25.77
C LEU A 524 15.08 0.47 26.21
N CYS A 525 16.41 0.42 26.13
CA CYS A 525 17.19 -0.76 26.54
C CYS A 525 17.08 -1.04 28.05
N ARG A 526 17.01 0.02 28.89
CA ARG A 526 16.81 -0.11 30.33
C ARG A 526 15.41 -0.59 30.71
N GLU A 527 14.40 -0.17 29.95
CA GLU A 527 13.00 -0.53 30.19
C GLU A 527 12.60 -1.91 29.66
N ARG A 528 13.35 -2.41 28.70
CA ARG A 528 13.06 -3.71 28.06
C ARG A 528 13.00 -4.81 29.10
N ARG A 529 11.83 -5.40 29.29
CA ARG A 529 11.55 -6.42 30.30
C ARG A 529 11.68 -7.85 29.80
N ASP A 530 11.52 -8.04 28.48
CA ASP A 530 11.53 -9.35 27.83
C ASP A 530 12.00 -9.21 26.37
N ASP A 531 12.13 -10.33 25.67
CA ASP A 531 12.42 -10.41 24.25
C ASP A 531 11.13 -10.51 23.41
N GLY A 532 10.02 -10.00 23.93
CA GLY A 532 8.75 -9.96 23.23
C GLY A 532 8.84 -9.21 21.88
N GLU A 533 8.02 -9.61 20.94
CA GLU A 533 8.06 -9.15 19.54
C GLU A 533 8.02 -7.61 19.42
N ALA A 534 7.11 -6.95 20.16
CA ALA A 534 6.97 -5.50 20.15
C ALA A 534 8.22 -4.76 20.65
N TRP A 535 8.87 -5.27 21.70
CA TRP A 535 10.12 -4.70 22.22
C TRP A 535 11.28 -4.91 21.26
N THR A 536 11.36 -6.09 20.66
CA THR A 536 12.37 -6.41 19.65
C THR A 536 12.22 -5.49 18.43
N ALA A 537 10.99 -5.27 17.96
CA ALA A 537 10.71 -4.33 16.87
C ALA A 537 11.08 -2.89 17.24
N ALA A 538 10.74 -2.42 18.46
CA ALA A 538 11.11 -1.09 18.93
C ALA A 538 12.63 -0.90 19.00
N CYS A 539 13.37 -1.87 19.56
CA CYS A 539 14.83 -1.83 19.62
C CYS A 539 15.46 -1.84 18.23
N ALA A 540 14.94 -2.64 17.30
CA ALA A 540 15.42 -2.65 15.92
C ALA A 540 15.19 -1.29 15.23
N ALA A 541 13.97 -0.76 15.31
CA ALA A 541 13.60 0.48 14.64
C ALA A 541 14.35 1.69 15.23
N LEU A 542 14.32 1.87 16.55
CA LEU A 542 14.99 2.99 17.21
C LEU A 542 16.52 2.86 17.12
N GLY A 543 17.06 1.65 17.26
CA GLY A 543 18.51 1.42 17.11
C GLY A 543 19.01 1.76 15.71
N ARG A 544 18.26 1.45 14.67
CA ARG A 544 18.57 1.90 13.29
C ARG A 544 18.59 3.42 13.20
N GLU A 545 17.52 4.11 13.62
CA GLU A 545 17.44 5.57 13.58
C GLU A 545 18.59 6.20 14.38
N THR A 546 18.96 5.63 15.51
CA THR A 546 20.06 6.11 16.37
C THR A 546 21.41 5.96 15.69
N VAL A 547 21.72 4.78 15.12
CA VAL A 547 22.99 4.57 14.39
C VAL A 547 23.09 5.52 13.21
N GLU A 548 22.03 5.67 12.40
CA GLU A 548 22.00 6.60 11.26
C GLU A 548 22.24 8.06 11.71
N ALA A 549 21.60 8.49 12.81
CA ALA A 549 21.77 9.85 13.34
C ALA A 549 23.20 10.10 13.86
N LEU A 550 23.77 9.15 14.60
CA LEU A 550 25.14 9.24 15.12
C LEU A 550 26.19 9.25 14.00
N LEU A 551 26.01 8.44 12.96
CA LEU A 551 26.88 8.44 11.78
C LEU A 551 26.82 9.77 11.03
N ARG A 552 25.65 10.40 10.93
CA ARG A 552 25.46 11.71 10.29
C ARG A 552 26.31 12.80 10.95
N VAL A 553 26.43 12.78 12.28
CA VAL A 553 27.25 13.73 13.06
C VAL A 553 28.66 13.20 13.39
N ARG A 554 29.07 12.11 12.75
CA ARG A 554 30.38 11.46 12.88
C ARG A 554 30.75 10.99 14.31
N ARG A 555 29.74 10.67 15.13
CA ARG A 555 29.92 10.01 16.44
C ARG A 555 30.04 8.49 16.26
N VAL A 556 31.11 8.07 15.59
CA VAL A 556 31.29 6.70 15.12
C VAL A 556 31.41 5.68 16.25
N ALA A 557 32.12 6.04 17.34
CA ALA A 557 32.25 5.14 18.50
C ALA A 557 30.91 4.89 19.19
N ASP A 558 30.07 5.91 19.31
CA ASP A 558 28.73 5.78 19.90
C ASP A 558 27.81 4.96 18.99
N ALA A 559 27.87 5.17 17.66
CA ALA A 559 27.16 4.38 16.68
C ALA A 559 27.53 2.88 16.77
N ARG A 560 28.82 2.57 16.99
CA ARG A 560 29.31 1.22 17.21
C ARG A 560 28.72 0.62 18.51
N ALA A 561 28.72 1.37 19.60
CA ALA A 561 28.16 0.90 20.86
C ALA A 561 26.67 0.56 20.75
N VAL A 562 25.88 1.42 20.09
CA VAL A 562 24.46 1.14 19.80
C VAL A 562 24.30 -0.11 18.93
N TRP A 563 25.09 -0.23 17.86
CA TRP A 563 25.10 -1.40 16.99
C TRP A 563 25.35 -2.71 17.76
N GLU A 564 26.34 -2.71 18.66
CA GLU A 564 26.71 -3.89 19.45
C GLU A 564 25.64 -4.29 20.47
N THR A 565 24.81 -3.34 20.90
CA THR A 565 23.67 -3.58 21.81
C THR A 565 22.50 -4.24 21.11
N LEU A 566 22.39 -4.12 19.78
CA LEU A 566 21.31 -4.77 19.02
C LEU A 566 21.41 -6.30 19.10
N LEU A 567 20.25 -6.96 19.12
CA LEU A 567 20.17 -8.43 19.12
C LEU A 567 20.89 -9.03 17.91
N PRO A 568 21.58 -10.16 18.08
CA PRO A 568 22.23 -10.86 16.96
C PRO A 568 21.27 -11.10 15.78
N ALA A 569 20.06 -11.59 16.03
CA ALA A 569 19.04 -11.83 15.00
C ALA A 569 18.64 -10.54 14.25
N THR A 570 18.60 -9.39 14.93
CA THR A 570 18.36 -8.09 14.30
C THR A 570 19.53 -7.71 13.39
N ARG A 571 20.77 -7.86 13.85
CA ARG A 571 21.98 -7.52 13.08
C ARG A 571 22.14 -8.36 11.81
N GLU A 572 21.62 -9.60 11.79
CA GLU A 572 21.62 -10.47 10.62
C GLU A 572 20.60 -10.08 9.53
N ARG A 573 19.62 -9.24 9.84
CA ARG A 573 18.66 -8.74 8.82
C ARG A 573 19.40 -7.88 7.80
N GLY A 574 19.04 -8.02 6.52
CA GLY A 574 19.78 -7.39 5.42
C GLY A 574 19.89 -5.86 5.50
N ARG A 575 18.88 -5.18 6.02
CA ARG A 575 18.93 -3.73 6.29
C ARG A 575 20.04 -3.39 7.29
N PHE A 576 20.21 -4.21 8.32
CA PHE A 576 21.25 -4.02 9.33
C PHE A 576 22.63 -4.44 8.81
N ARG A 577 22.69 -5.46 7.93
CA ARG A 577 23.95 -5.79 7.24
C ARG A 577 24.44 -4.64 6.36
N LEU A 578 23.52 -3.95 5.66
CA LEU A 578 23.85 -2.74 4.91
C LEU A 578 24.37 -1.62 5.83
N LEU A 579 23.71 -1.40 6.95
CA LEU A 579 24.11 -0.42 7.98
C LEU A 579 25.47 -0.77 8.60
N GLU A 580 25.75 -2.06 8.84
CA GLU A 580 27.08 -2.54 9.29
C GLU A 580 28.19 -2.21 8.29
N ALA A 581 27.94 -2.46 7.00
CA ALA A 581 28.91 -2.10 5.97
C ALA A 581 29.19 -0.60 5.92
N GLU A 582 28.17 0.23 6.11
CA GLU A 582 28.35 1.69 6.21
C GLU A 582 29.16 2.09 7.45
N LEU A 583 28.82 1.55 8.61
CA LEU A 583 29.54 1.79 9.88
C LEU A 583 31.02 1.40 9.76
N LEU A 584 31.31 0.21 9.23
CA LEU A 584 32.68 -0.28 8.99
C LEU A 584 33.45 0.62 8.01
N LEU A 585 32.78 1.12 6.98
CA LEU A 585 33.40 2.04 6.02
C LEU A 585 33.77 3.38 6.67
N VAL A 586 32.89 3.92 7.52
CA VAL A 586 33.15 5.17 8.26
C VAL A 586 34.24 5.00 9.31
N GLU A 587 34.39 3.80 9.89
CA GLU A 587 35.51 3.42 10.78
C GLU A 587 36.85 3.28 10.05
N GLY A 588 36.88 3.39 8.72
CA GLY A 588 38.06 3.15 7.91
C GLY A 588 38.38 1.67 7.67
N ARG A 589 37.52 0.75 8.08
CA ARG A 589 37.65 -0.72 7.95
C ARG A 589 37.14 -1.23 6.60
N ARG A 590 37.68 -0.68 5.50
CA ARG A 590 37.21 -0.91 4.13
C ARG A 590 37.15 -2.40 3.75
N THR A 591 38.17 -3.18 4.13
CA THR A 591 38.22 -4.64 3.86
C THR A 591 37.09 -5.37 4.58
N ALA A 592 36.77 -5.00 5.83
CA ALA A 592 35.67 -5.61 6.57
C ALA A 592 34.31 -5.23 5.98
N ALA A 593 34.12 -3.96 5.58
CA ALA A 593 32.93 -3.52 4.88
C ALA A 593 32.73 -4.29 3.55
N ARG A 594 33.81 -4.52 2.79
CA ARG A 594 33.77 -5.34 1.57
C ARG A 594 33.36 -6.78 1.87
N ALA A 595 33.88 -7.38 2.93
CA ALA A 595 33.54 -8.73 3.34
C ALA A 595 32.04 -8.91 3.65
N VAL A 596 31.34 -7.88 4.14
CA VAL A 596 29.89 -7.91 4.33
C VAL A 596 29.18 -8.11 2.98
N PHE A 597 29.59 -7.36 1.96
CA PHE A 597 29.03 -7.52 0.60
C PHE A 597 29.38 -8.88 -0.02
N ASP A 598 30.63 -9.35 0.16
CA ASP A 598 31.11 -10.62 -0.40
C ASP A 598 30.37 -11.82 0.23
N ALA A 599 30.07 -11.75 1.54
CA ALA A 599 29.26 -12.76 2.23
C ALA A 599 27.81 -12.84 1.72
N GLY A 600 27.29 -11.75 1.19
CA GLY A 600 25.93 -11.65 0.67
C GLY A 600 24.89 -11.33 1.74
N PHE A 601 23.94 -10.49 1.36
CA PHE A 601 22.75 -10.18 2.17
C PHE A 601 21.60 -9.74 1.26
N GLU A 602 20.38 -9.78 1.77
CA GLU A 602 19.16 -9.34 1.07
C GLU A 602 18.43 -8.31 1.94
N VAL A 603 18.24 -7.09 1.43
CA VAL A 603 17.49 -6.03 2.11
C VAL A 603 16.01 -6.21 1.78
N ALA A 604 15.27 -6.98 2.59
CA ALA A 604 13.88 -7.34 2.32
C ALA A 604 12.97 -6.11 2.17
N ASP A 605 13.21 -5.09 2.99
CA ASP A 605 12.53 -3.79 3.01
C ASP A 605 13.22 -2.73 2.14
N LEU A 606 13.85 -3.14 1.03
CA LEU A 606 14.42 -2.21 0.05
C LEU A 606 13.30 -1.45 -0.64
N ARG A 607 13.32 -0.12 -0.53
CA ARG A 607 12.35 0.75 -1.21
C ARG A 607 12.58 0.70 -2.72
N GLU A 608 11.51 0.63 -3.51
CA GLU A 608 11.56 0.77 -4.96
C GLU A 608 12.30 2.07 -5.34
N GLY A 609 13.21 1.97 -6.32
CA GLY A 609 14.05 3.08 -6.74
C GLY A 609 15.15 3.50 -5.76
N SER A 610 15.35 2.77 -4.64
CA SER A 610 16.42 3.07 -3.68
C SER A 610 17.79 2.82 -4.29
N GLU A 611 18.66 3.81 -4.18
CA GLU A 611 20.07 3.73 -4.60
C GLU A 611 21.03 3.47 -3.43
N ALA A 612 20.51 3.21 -2.23
CA ALA A 612 21.32 3.12 -1.01
C ALA A 612 22.47 2.09 -1.13
N ILE A 613 22.17 0.91 -1.69
CA ILE A 613 23.18 -0.15 -1.88
C ILE A 613 24.24 0.29 -2.89
N GLY A 614 23.83 0.82 -4.05
CA GLY A 614 24.73 1.29 -5.09
C GLY A 614 25.62 2.44 -4.63
N ARG A 615 25.05 3.43 -3.90
CA ARG A 615 25.82 4.54 -3.35
C ARG A 615 26.86 4.10 -2.31
N LEU A 616 26.53 3.12 -1.48
CA LEU A 616 27.50 2.59 -0.52
C LEU A 616 28.60 1.80 -1.24
N TRP A 617 28.25 1.00 -2.23
CA TRP A 617 29.22 0.28 -3.04
C TRP A 617 30.18 1.21 -3.78
N ALA A 618 29.71 2.27 -4.41
CA ALA A 618 30.55 3.26 -5.09
C ALA A 618 31.56 3.97 -4.16
N ARG A 619 31.24 4.07 -2.87
CA ARG A 619 32.20 4.55 -1.85
C ARG A 619 33.18 3.48 -1.41
N LEU A 620 32.85 2.20 -1.61
CA LEU A 620 33.59 1.04 -1.14
C LEU A 620 34.52 0.47 -2.22
N ALA A 621 34.14 0.47 -3.48
CA ALA A 621 34.87 -0.18 -4.57
C ALA A 621 34.76 0.64 -5.87
N ASP A 622 35.78 0.52 -6.72
CA ASP A 622 35.80 1.12 -8.07
C ASP A 622 35.22 0.15 -9.12
N GLU A 623 34.90 -1.07 -8.73
CA GLU A 623 34.30 -2.10 -9.55
C GLU A 623 32.79 -1.88 -9.72
N PRO A 624 32.17 -2.36 -10.81
CA PRO A 624 30.72 -2.34 -10.98
C PRO A 624 30.00 -3.03 -9.83
N LEU A 625 28.80 -2.53 -9.50
CA LEU A 625 27.93 -3.14 -8.48
C LEU A 625 27.64 -4.60 -8.87
N PRO A 626 27.84 -5.59 -7.98
CA PRO A 626 27.49 -6.98 -8.29
C PRO A 626 26.01 -7.12 -8.65
N ALA A 627 25.69 -7.91 -9.69
CA ALA A 627 24.35 -8.04 -10.25
C ALA A 627 23.26 -8.40 -9.21
N ARG A 628 23.62 -9.16 -8.16
CA ARG A 628 22.69 -9.51 -7.07
C ARG A 628 22.18 -8.29 -6.26
N TYR A 629 22.87 -7.17 -6.31
CA TYR A 629 22.57 -5.92 -5.62
C TYR A 629 22.06 -4.83 -6.59
N ASP A 630 22.05 -5.11 -7.89
CA ASP A 630 21.62 -4.14 -8.89
C ASP A 630 20.10 -4.11 -9.02
N PHE A 631 19.50 -3.20 -8.27
CA PHE A 631 18.09 -2.82 -8.32
C PHE A 631 17.90 -1.48 -9.06
N GLY A 632 18.93 -0.99 -9.71
CA GLY A 632 18.92 0.30 -10.40
C GLY A 632 17.98 0.30 -11.59
N MET A 633 17.02 1.20 -11.56
CA MET A 633 16.00 1.36 -12.60
C MET A 633 16.18 2.66 -13.39
N ARG A 634 17.22 3.45 -13.09
CA ARG A 634 17.51 4.72 -13.79
C ARG A 634 18.38 4.52 -15.00
N PRO A 635 18.15 5.29 -16.09
CA PRO A 635 19.12 5.43 -17.17
C PRO A 635 20.49 5.88 -16.63
N GLN A 636 21.57 5.25 -17.06
CA GLN A 636 22.94 5.66 -16.68
C GLN A 636 23.34 7.06 -17.21
N SER A 637 22.52 7.64 -18.10
CA SER A 637 22.73 8.95 -18.74
C SER A 637 21.96 10.11 -18.07
N LEU A 638 21.23 9.86 -17.02
CA LEU A 638 20.56 10.84 -16.16
C LEU A 638 21.22 10.82 -14.79
#